data_152ebf8abccae7d4add911ea871026b3
#
_entry.id   152ebf8abccae7d4add911ea871026b3
#
_cell.length_a   1.000
_cell.length_b   1.000
_cell.length_c   1.000
_cell.angle_alpha   90.00
_cell.angle_beta   90.00
_cell.angle_gamma   90.00
#
_symmetry.space_group_name_H-M   'P 1'
#
loop_
_entity.id
_entity.type
_entity.pdbx_description
1 polymer ?
#
loop_
_entity_poly.entity_id
_entity_poly.type
_entity_poly.pdbx_seq_one_letter_code
_entity_poly.pdbx_strand_id
1 'polypeptide(L)'
;MARQISRMTVAQLRAEIARRQVGLPTLHNKRAKLLKAVGKLDRQIAAIGGQVEQPAKRKGRPTKAAKPTASSGKSLKGTANMRHAIITLAAMLLAPLASTYAADFHVALSGDDAKPGTREAPLRTIQRAADIAQPGDTITVHAGVYRERISPPRGGQSDDKRIVYQAAKGEKVEIKGSEVVRNWVKVQGDVWKATLPNKFFGSFNPYSDLIHGDWFDARGRQHHTGAVYLNGEWLTEAAKLDDVLKPATAAPLWFGQVDKDNTTIWAQFKSVNPNEQLVEINVRRAVFYPEKTGMNYITVRGFTLRDAATPWAPPTAEQVGLIGTHWSKGWIIEDNVISHSVCSGIALGKYGDEWDNKAGSATGYVGTLTRALKNGWNKETVGGHVVRNNTISHCEQAGIVGSLGCSFSVVTGNTIHDIHVRQLFSGAEMAGIKFHGAIDVQISGNHIYRTCRGLWLDWMAQGTRVSGNLFHDNRDQDLFVEVDHGPFLVDNNIFLSPMTLLDDSQGGAYVHNLIAGGTSMNVFDGRMTPFHKAHSTEVAGLHNNPSGDDRFYNNLFVQRGDLSPYDAAKSPVWMDGNVFLKGAKPSKHEKEPLVKPDFDPNVKLVEKPDGFYLELQLDKAWAGERSRKLVTTDLLGKVTIPNLPYERPDGTPIRVNSDYFGKQRSEANPAPGPFENPGQGELKLKVW
;
A
#
# COMPACT_ATOMS: atom_id res chain seq x y z
N MET A 1 16.13 6.62 -28.98
CA MET A 1 17.43 6.92 -28.39
C MET A 1 18.12 5.68 -27.81
N ALA A 2 17.51 4.90 -26.94
CA ALA A 2 18.13 3.69 -26.36
C ALA A 2 18.59 2.66 -27.41
N ARG A 3 17.85 2.41 -28.49
CA ARG A 3 18.25 1.49 -29.58
C ARG A 3 19.47 1.97 -30.40
N GLN A 4 19.83 3.25 -30.37
CA GLN A 4 21.04 3.74 -31.04
C GLN A 4 22.28 3.57 -30.15
N ILE A 5 22.13 3.67 -28.84
CA ILE A 5 23.23 3.55 -27.86
C ILE A 5 23.76 2.12 -27.80
N SER A 6 22.90 1.11 -27.87
CA SER A 6 23.27 -0.32 -27.82
C SER A 6 24.11 -0.82 -29.04
N ARG A 7 24.25 -0.02 -30.09
CA ARG A 7 25.03 -0.35 -31.30
C ARG A 7 26.32 0.47 -31.40
N MET A 8 26.64 1.31 -30.44
CA MET A 8 27.84 2.15 -30.47
C MET A 8 29.03 1.43 -29.87
N THR A 9 30.19 1.59 -30.50
CA THR A 9 31.46 1.12 -29.93
C THR A 9 31.84 1.97 -28.72
N VAL A 10 32.70 1.45 -27.84
CA VAL A 10 33.20 2.18 -26.65
C VAL A 10 33.82 3.53 -27.02
N ALA A 11 34.51 3.61 -28.18
CA ALA A 11 35.10 4.86 -28.69
C ALA A 11 34.00 5.87 -29.09
N GLN A 12 32.93 5.42 -29.75
CA GLN A 12 31.78 6.25 -30.10
C GLN A 12 31.00 6.74 -28.90
N LEU A 13 30.85 5.89 -27.87
CA LEU A 13 30.23 6.26 -26.58
C LEU A 13 31.06 7.34 -25.85
N ARG A 14 32.40 7.21 -25.82
CA ARG A 14 33.27 8.22 -25.21
C ARG A 14 33.21 9.54 -25.95
N ALA A 15 33.17 9.54 -27.30
CA ALA A 15 33.01 10.75 -28.11
C ALA A 15 31.65 11.44 -27.87
N GLU A 16 30.57 10.66 -27.73
CA GLU A 16 29.23 11.21 -27.46
C GLU A 16 29.12 11.78 -26.02
N ILE A 17 29.75 11.14 -25.04
CA ILE A 17 29.86 11.67 -23.67
C ILE A 17 30.62 12.99 -23.64
N ALA A 18 31.78 13.06 -24.34
CA ALA A 18 32.56 14.29 -24.45
C ALA A 18 31.76 15.41 -25.12
N ARG A 19 31.02 15.10 -26.20
CA ARG A 19 30.17 16.06 -26.90
C ARG A 19 29.03 16.61 -26.01
N ARG A 20 28.43 15.79 -25.14
CA ARG A 20 27.41 16.23 -24.20
C ARG A 20 27.99 17.04 -23.03
N GLN A 21 29.20 16.72 -22.60
CA GLN A 21 29.91 17.50 -21.58
C GLN A 21 30.24 18.92 -22.02
N VAL A 22 30.53 19.17 -23.32
CA VAL A 22 30.75 20.51 -23.87
C VAL A 22 29.47 21.38 -23.79
N GLY A 23 28.29 20.79 -23.84
CA GLY A 23 26.99 21.50 -23.71
C GLY A 23 26.59 21.87 -22.26
N LEU A 24 27.20 21.26 -21.25
CA LEU A 24 26.90 21.49 -19.85
C LEU A 24 27.08 22.94 -19.37
N PRO A 25 28.18 23.66 -19.72
CA PRO A 25 28.33 25.05 -19.32
C PRO A 25 27.24 25.97 -19.88
N THR A 26 26.78 25.72 -21.11
CA THR A 26 25.70 26.50 -21.75
C THR A 26 24.35 26.26 -21.01
N LEU A 27 24.08 25.04 -20.61
CA LEU A 27 22.88 24.71 -19.81
C LEU A 27 22.96 25.28 -18.41
N HIS A 28 24.12 25.26 -17.75
CA HIS A 28 24.34 25.92 -16.46
C HIS A 28 24.15 27.44 -16.55
N ASN A 29 24.64 28.09 -17.60
CA ASN A 29 24.40 29.51 -17.81
C ASN A 29 22.93 29.85 -18.09
N LYS A 30 22.22 28.98 -18.83
CA LYS A 30 20.77 29.12 -19.06
C LYS A 30 19.98 28.99 -17.75
N ARG A 31 20.33 28.00 -16.92
CA ARG A 31 19.74 27.82 -15.58
C ARG A 31 20.00 29.03 -14.68
N ALA A 32 21.21 29.55 -14.66
CA ALA A 32 21.54 30.74 -13.84
C ALA A 32 20.73 31.98 -14.26
N LYS A 33 20.52 32.19 -15.58
CA LYS A 33 19.65 33.25 -16.09
C LYS A 33 18.18 33.08 -15.67
N LEU A 34 17.67 31.86 -15.74
CA LEU A 34 16.29 31.54 -15.30
C LEU A 34 16.10 31.78 -13.79
N LEU A 35 17.07 31.35 -12.97
CA LEU A 35 17.02 31.58 -11.51
C LEU A 35 17.05 33.08 -11.16
N LYS A 36 17.83 33.89 -11.90
CA LYS A 36 17.78 35.36 -11.75
C LYS A 36 16.43 35.96 -12.14
N ALA A 37 15.79 35.43 -13.19
CA ALA A 37 14.46 35.89 -13.62
C ALA A 37 13.37 35.52 -12.58
N VAL A 38 13.40 34.29 -12.03
CA VAL A 38 12.52 33.86 -10.96
C VAL A 38 12.68 34.75 -9.73
N GLY A 39 13.90 34.99 -9.26
CA GLY A 39 14.14 35.87 -8.10
C GLY A 39 13.78 37.36 -8.35
N LYS A 40 13.60 37.78 -9.60
CA LYS A 40 13.04 39.10 -9.93
C LYS A 40 11.51 39.08 -9.83
N LEU A 41 10.88 38.00 -10.28
CA LEU A 41 9.42 37.79 -10.15
C LEU A 41 9.01 37.69 -8.68
N ASP A 42 9.75 36.95 -7.87
CA ASP A 42 9.46 36.77 -6.44
C ASP A 42 9.48 38.13 -5.69
N ARG A 43 10.43 38.99 -6.06
CA ARG A 43 10.48 40.36 -5.53
C ARG A 43 9.30 41.23 -5.98
N GLN A 44 8.81 41.03 -7.21
CA GLN A 44 7.63 41.75 -7.72
C GLN A 44 6.36 41.26 -7.03
N ILE A 45 6.24 39.93 -6.80
CA ILE A 45 5.12 39.33 -6.06
C ILE A 45 5.11 39.80 -4.60
N ALA A 46 6.28 39.84 -3.94
CA ALA A 46 6.41 40.40 -2.58
C ALA A 46 6.05 41.89 -2.49
N ALA A 47 6.35 42.67 -3.54
CA ALA A 47 5.99 44.09 -3.60
C ALA A 47 4.48 44.30 -3.84
N ILE A 48 3.79 43.39 -4.51
CA ILE A 48 2.33 43.44 -4.73
C ILE A 48 1.58 42.96 -3.48
N GLY A 49 2.12 41.97 -2.74
CA GLY A 49 1.56 41.50 -1.46
C GLY A 49 1.77 42.41 -0.27
N GLY A 50 2.58 43.48 -0.41
CA GLY A 50 2.94 44.41 0.66
C GLY A 50 1.88 45.49 0.99
N GLN A 51 0.68 45.44 0.41
CA GLN A 51 -0.42 46.40 0.69
C GLN A 51 -1.64 45.78 1.37
N VAL A 52 -1.46 44.76 2.18
CA VAL A 52 -2.54 44.31 3.10
C VAL A 52 -2.11 44.69 4.52
N GLU A 53 -2.77 45.70 5.09
CA GLU A 53 -2.57 46.16 6.43
C GLU A 53 -2.74 45.04 7.47
N GLN A 54 -1.77 44.91 8.36
CA GLN A 54 -1.85 44.06 9.55
C GLN A 54 -2.71 44.74 10.63
N PRO A 55 -3.69 44.05 11.22
CA PRO A 55 -4.37 44.57 12.41
C PRO A 55 -3.46 44.51 13.64
N ALA A 56 -3.39 45.62 14.36
CA ALA A 56 -2.55 45.86 15.50
C ALA A 56 -2.78 44.88 16.67
N LYS A 57 -1.70 44.43 17.28
CA LYS A 57 -1.66 43.72 18.56
C LYS A 57 -2.23 44.57 19.69
N ARG A 58 -3.35 44.18 20.30
CA ARG A 58 -3.78 44.70 21.60
C ARG A 58 -3.27 43.84 22.74
N LYS A 59 -2.46 44.45 23.59
CA LYS A 59 -2.06 43.95 24.92
C LYS A 59 -3.26 43.97 25.86
N GLY A 60 -3.41 42.90 26.64
CA GLY A 60 -4.45 42.84 27.67
C GLY A 60 -4.13 43.60 28.95
N ARG A 61 -5.13 43.91 29.72
CA ARG A 61 -5.23 43.83 31.19
C ARG A 61 -6.67 44.10 31.69
N PRO A 62 -7.02 43.74 32.93
CA PRO A 62 -8.29 43.09 33.25
C PRO A 62 -9.22 43.91 34.18
N THR A 63 -10.42 43.32 34.42
CA THR A 63 -11.34 43.49 35.56
C THR A 63 -12.21 44.77 35.66
N LYS A 64 -13.54 44.60 35.71
CA LYS A 64 -14.36 44.58 36.93
C LYS A 64 -15.84 44.49 36.60
N ALA A 65 -16.55 43.73 37.41
CA ALA A 65 -17.99 43.58 37.40
C ALA A 65 -18.74 44.84 37.84
N ALA A 66 -19.93 45.06 37.28
CA ALA A 66 -20.97 45.87 37.95
C ALA A 66 -22.36 45.38 37.48
N LYS A 67 -23.23 45.27 38.46
CA LYS A 67 -24.61 44.81 38.47
C LYS A 67 -25.60 45.88 37.95
N PRO A 68 -26.87 45.53 37.77
CA PRO A 68 -27.79 46.18 36.84
C PRO A 68 -28.64 47.28 37.45
N THR A 69 -29.14 48.17 36.62
CA THR A 69 -30.25 49.02 36.98
C THR A 69 -31.40 48.90 35.99
N ALA A 70 -32.59 48.79 36.54
CA ALA A 70 -33.86 48.75 35.87
C ALA A 70 -34.40 50.15 35.57
N SER A 71 -35.15 50.33 34.50
CA SER A 71 -36.28 51.27 34.45
C SER A 71 -37.23 50.96 33.27
N SER A 72 -38.41 50.63 33.63
CA SER A 72 -39.75 51.17 33.30
C SER A 72 -40.09 51.37 31.82
N GLY A 73 -40.95 50.56 31.22
CA GLY A 73 -42.38 50.64 31.23
C GLY A 73 -42.94 51.34 30.02
N LYS A 74 -43.67 50.61 29.18
CA LYS A 74 -44.98 51.01 28.62
C LYS A 74 -45.66 49.83 27.92
N SER A 75 -46.87 49.62 28.41
CA SER A 75 -47.91 48.70 27.90
C SER A 75 -48.42 49.12 26.54
N LEU A 76 -48.64 48.15 25.62
CA LEU A 76 -49.70 48.22 24.65
C LEU A 76 -50.24 46.81 24.34
N LYS A 77 -51.57 46.71 24.39
CA LYS A 77 -52.41 45.55 24.22
C LYS A 77 -52.37 44.98 22.80
N GLY A 78 -52.41 43.69 22.71
CA GLY A 78 -52.57 42.94 21.45
C GLY A 78 -52.78 41.46 21.71
N THR A 79 -53.94 41.11 22.28
CA THR A 79 -54.46 39.75 22.45
C THR A 79 -55.07 39.27 21.15
N ALA A 80 -54.34 38.48 20.33
CA ALA A 80 -54.95 37.52 19.40
C ALA A 80 -53.85 36.91 18.45
N ASN A 81 -52.87 36.13 18.95
CA ASN A 81 -52.08 35.22 18.08
C ASN A 81 -51.25 34.20 18.87
N MET A 82 -51.62 33.94 20.13
CA MET A 82 -50.85 33.03 20.98
C MET A 82 -51.29 31.58 20.93
N ARG A 83 -52.35 31.22 20.13
CA ARG A 83 -52.78 29.84 19.98
C ARG A 83 -52.14 29.11 18.81
N HIS A 84 -51.64 29.80 17.78
CA HIS A 84 -50.96 29.17 16.64
C HIS A 84 -49.47 28.97 16.86
N ALA A 85 -48.83 29.81 17.67
CA ALA A 85 -47.39 29.67 17.97
C ALA A 85 -47.08 28.52 18.94
N ILE A 86 -48.01 28.17 19.83
CA ILE A 86 -47.82 27.05 20.78
C ILE A 86 -48.02 25.68 20.10
N ILE A 87 -48.85 25.58 19.09
CA ILE A 87 -49.06 24.34 18.30
C ILE A 87 -47.89 24.08 17.36
N THR A 88 -47.29 25.11 16.82
CA THR A 88 -46.10 24.98 15.94
C THR A 88 -44.83 24.67 16.74
N LEU A 89 -44.69 25.18 17.97
CA LEU A 89 -43.57 24.87 18.86
C LEU A 89 -43.69 23.46 19.47
N ALA A 90 -44.90 22.97 19.74
CA ALA A 90 -45.14 21.60 20.19
C ALA A 90 -44.94 20.56 19.08
N ALA A 91 -45.16 20.93 17.80
CA ALA A 91 -44.90 20.07 16.65
C ALA A 91 -43.39 20.01 16.31
N MET A 92 -42.59 21.00 16.66
CA MET A 92 -41.13 20.96 16.55
C MET A 92 -40.43 20.26 17.73
N LEU A 93 -41.11 20.04 18.86
CA LEU A 93 -40.58 19.28 20.02
C LEU A 93 -40.98 17.80 20.00
N LEU A 94 -41.76 17.38 19.01
CA LEU A 94 -42.10 15.97 18.74
C LEU A 94 -41.39 15.43 17.48
N ALA A 95 -40.28 16.05 17.05
CA ALA A 95 -39.31 15.29 16.26
C ALA A 95 -38.88 14.11 17.12
N PRO A 96 -39.04 12.85 16.67
CA PRO A 96 -38.57 11.73 17.45
C PRO A 96 -37.09 12.00 17.75
N LEU A 97 -36.74 11.98 19.04
CA LEU A 97 -35.35 11.76 19.46
C LEU A 97 -34.96 10.50 18.74
N ALA A 98 -34.37 10.66 17.54
CA ALA A 98 -33.80 9.55 16.81
C ALA A 98 -32.88 8.86 17.79
N SER A 99 -33.20 7.63 18.07
CA SER A 99 -32.53 6.77 19.02
C SER A 99 -31.01 6.93 18.84
N THR A 100 -30.31 7.23 19.91
CA THR A 100 -28.84 7.30 19.98
C THR A 100 -28.17 5.94 19.86
N TYR A 101 -28.91 4.90 19.50
CA TYR A 101 -28.40 3.56 19.26
C TYR A 101 -28.01 3.40 17.80
N ALA A 102 -26.81 2.83 17.59
CA ALA A 102 -26.33 2.42 16.29
C ALA A 102 -27.33 1.48 15.61
N ALA A 103 -27.68 1.74 14.36
CA ALA A 103 -28.52 0.85 13.57
C ALA A 103 -27.72 -0.32 13.00
N ASP A 104 -28.37 -1.48 12.85
CA ASP A 104 -27.85 -2.61 12.07
C ASP A 104 -28.75 -2.80 10.85
N PHE A 105 -28.22 -2.43 9.67
CA PHE A 105 -28.90 -2.59 8.40
C PHE A 105 -28.56 -3.95 7.80
N HIS A 106 -29.56 -4.73 7.46
CA HIS A 106 -29.43 -6.02 6.79
C HIS A 106 -29.60 -5.88 5.28
N VAL A 107 -28.71 -6.53 4.53
CA VAL A 107 -28.75 -6.58 3.06
C VAL A 107 -28.81 -8.04 2.61
N ALA A 108 -29.75 -8.39 1.74
CA ALA A 108 -29.91 -9.73 1.17
C ALA A 108 -30.34 -9.66 -0.31
N LEU A 109 -29.97 -10.64 -1.13
CA LEU A 109 -30.38 -10.69 -2.56
C LEU A 109 -31.89 -10.77 -2.73
N SER A 110 -32.63 -11.31 -1.76
CA SER A 110 -34.09 -11.34 -1.71
C SER A 110 -34.73 -10.05 -1.17
N GLY A 111 -33.92 -9.07 -0.78
CA GLY A 111 -34.35 -7.80 -0.22
C GLY A 111 -34.91 -6.83 -1.26
N ASP A 112 -35.32 -5.65 -0.78
CA ASP A 112 -35.86 -4.56 -1.56
C ASP A 112 -35.35 -3.22 -0.99
N ASP A 113 -34.78 -2.36 -1.85
CA ASP A 113 -34.17 -1.08 -1.45
C ASP A 113 -35.19 -0.03 -0.98
N ALA A 114 -36.50 -0.32 -1.11
CA ALA A 114 -37.57 0.47 -0.52
C ALA A 114 -37.91 0.05 0.95
N LYS A 115 -37.31 -1.03 1.44
CA LYS A 115 -37.54 -1.55 2.79
C LYS A 115 -36.65 -0.81 3.82
N PRO A 116 -36.98 -0.93 5.12
CA PRO A 116 -36.22 -0.25 6.18
C PRO A 116 -34.81 -0.81 6.45
N GLY A 117 -34.48 -1.99 5.95
CA GLY A 117 -33.19 -2.63 6.18
C GLY A 117 -33.12 -3.41 7.48
N THR A 118 -34.24 -3.81 8.09
CA THR A 118 -34.22 -4.75 9.23
C THR A 118 -33.94 -6.18 8.75
N ARG A 119 -33.65 -7.07 9.65
CA ARG A 119 -33.40 -8.49 9.33
C ARG A 119 -34.60 -9.16 8.66
N GLU A 120 -35.82 -8.78 9.05
CA GLU A 120 -37.08 -9.29 8.49
C GLU A 120 -37.48 -8.61 7.17
N ALA A 121 -36.96 -7.41 6.93
CA ALA A 121 -37.23 -6.61 5.73
C ALA A 121 -35.92 -5.97 5.22
N PRO A 122 -34.98 -6.80 4.69
CA PRO A 122 -33.64 -6.36 4.31
C PRO A 122 -33.68 -5.49 3.05
N LEU A 123 -32.65 -4.68 2.91
CA LEU A 123 -32.32 -4.00 1.66
C LEU A 123 -31.77 -5.01 0.62
N ARG A 124 -31.84 -4.64 -0.66
CA ARG A 124 -31.34 -5.48 -1.74
C ARG A 124 -29.87 -5.22 -2.07
N THR A 125 -29.44 -3.96 -2.01
CA THR A 125 -28.09 -3.54 -2.40
C THR A 125 -27.30 -3.00 -1.22
N ILE A 126 -25.97 -3.28 -1.21
CA ILE A 126 -25.05 -2.76 -0.22
C ILE A 126 -24.93 -1.24 -0.36
N GLN A 127 -24.95 -0.72 -1.60
CA GLN A 127 -24.91 0.72 -1.86
C GLN A 127 -26.09 1.44 -1.21
N ARG A 128 -27.30 0.88 -1.28
CA ARG A 128 -28.47 1.49 -0.64
C ARG A 128 -28.31 1.56 0.88
N ALA A 129 -27.75 0.52 1.51
CA ALA A 129 -27.43 0.55 2.93
C ALA A 129 -26.39 1.63 3.24
N ALA A 130 -25.34 1.75 2.40
CA ALA A 130 -24.32 2.79 2.52
C ALA A 130 -24.91 4.21 2.44
N ASP A 131 -25.91 4.41 1.58
CA ASP A 131 -26.55 5.72 1.37
C ASP A 131 -27.29 6.21 2.62
N ILE A 132 -27.82 5.32 3.43
CA ILE A 132 -28.61 5.66 4.63
C ILE A 132 -27.85 5.55 5.94
N ALA A 133 -26.83 4.69 6.02
CA ALA A 133 -26.04 4.46 7.24
C ALA A 133 -25.40 5.75 7.76
N GLN A 134 -25.39 5.91 9.08
CA GLN A 134 -24.80 7.03 9.80
C GLN A 134 -23.57 6.58 10.62
N PRO A 135 -22.74 7.49 11.11
CA PRO A 135 -21.62 7.16 12.00
C PRO A 135 -22.06 6.34 13.23
N GLY A 136 -21.50 5.16 13.38
CA GLY A 136 -21.83 4.18 14.41
C GLY A 136 -22.63 2.99 13.88
N ASP A 137 -23.24 3.11 12.68
CA ASP A 137 -24.09 2.05 12.14
C ASP A 137 -23.28 0.87 11.57
N THR A 138 -23.92 -0.30 11.56
CA THR A 138 -23.43 -1.53 10.95
C THR A 138 -24.29 -1.90 9.75
N ILE A 139 -23.67 -2.40 8.70
CA ILE A 139 -24.30 -2.95 7.51
C ILE A 139 -23.92 -4.42 7.46
N THR A 140 -24.86 -5.31 7.77
CA THR A 140 -24.70 -6.76 7.77
C THR A 140 -25.23 -7.36 6.47
N VAL A 141 -24.32 -7.89 5.65
CA VAL A 141 -24.63 -8.43 4.33
C VAL A 141 -24.76 -9.95 4.41
N HIS A 142 -25.88 -10.48 3.94
CA HIS A 142 -26.18 -11.90 3.92
C HIS A 142 -25.61 -12.60 2.68
N ALA A 143 -25.53 -13.94 2.74
CA ALA A 143 -24.94 -14.79 1.70
C ALA A 143 -25.43 -14.44 0.29
N GLY A 144 -24.50 -14.36 -0.66
CA GLY A 144 -24.80 -14.11 -2.06
C GLY A 144 -23.66 -13.50 -2.85
N VAL A 145 -23.90 -13.33 -4.15
CA VAL A 145 -22.99 -12.65 -5.09
C VAL A 145 -23.57 -11.29 -5.44
N TYR A 146 -22.96 -10.23 -4.94
CA TYR A 146 -23.34 -8.84 -5.17
C TYR A 146 -22.49 -8.25 -6.29
N ARG A 147 -23.12 -7.82 -7.39
CA ARG A 147 -22.46 -7.25 -8.55
C ARG A 147 -22.65 -5.74 -8.54
N GLU A 148 -21.89 -5.08 -7.67
CA GLU A 148 -22.02 -3.63 -7.48
C GLU A 148 -20.67 -3.00 -7.11
N ARG A 149 -20.58 -1.68 -7.26
CA ARG A 149 -19.53 -0.85 -6.67
C ARG A 149 -20.09 -0.15 -5.45
N ILE A 150 -19.51 -0.37 -4.31
CA ILE A 150 -19.86 0.35 -3.09
C ILE A 150 -19.01 1.62 -3.03
N SER A 151 -19.68 2.78 -3.05
CA SER A 151 -19.08 4.09 -2.86
C SER A 151 -19.70 4.76 -1.64
N PRO A 152 -19.11 4.57 -0.44
CA PRO A 152 -19.64 5.18 0.78
C PRO A 152 -19.75 6.70 0.66
N PRO A 153 -20.95 7.30 0.80
CA PRO A 153 -21.12 8.75 0.69
C PRO A 153 -20.66 9.49 1.96
N ARG A 154 -20.40 8.76 3.04
CA ARG A 154 -19.89 9.25 4.32
C ARG A 154 -19.11 8.17 5.06
N GLY A 155 -18.27 8.62 6.00
CA GLY A 155 -17.54 7.76 6.93
C GLY A 155 -18.09 7.86 8.35
N GLY A 156 -17.42 7.17 9.27
CA GLY A 156 -17.59 7.33 10.71
C GLY A 156 -16.99 8.66 11.22
N GLN A 157 -17.11 8.89 12.53
CA GLN A 157 -16.61 10.10 13.19
C GLN A 157 -15.38 9.83 14.07
N SER A 158 -15.25 8.63 14.59
CA SER A 158 -14.17 8.18 15.49
C SER A 158 -14.04 6.68 15.45
N ASP A 159 -13.08 6.14 16.19
CA ASP A 159 -12.94 4.68 16.38
C ASP A 159 -14.18 4.03 17.00
N ASP A 160 -14.86 4.73 17.91
CA ASP A 160 -16.09 4.26 18.58
C ASP A 160 -17.35 4.49 17.72
N LYS A 161 -17.26 5.30 16.67
CA LYS A 161 -18.40 5.64 15.80
C LYS A 161 -18.05 5.40 14.32
N ARG A 162 -17.56 4.19 14.03
CA ARG A 162 -17.28 3.72 12.67
C ARG A 162 -18.57 3.43 11.91
N ILE A 163 -18.52 3.43 10.59
CA ILE A 163 -19.48 2.71 9.77
C ILE A 163 -18.88 1.36 9.45
N VAL A 164 -19.57 0.29 9.82
CA VAL A 164 -19.07 -1.08 9.65
C VAL A 164 -19.82 -1.77 8.51
N TYR A 165 -19.11 -2.24 7.51
CA TYR A 165 -19.59 -3.13 6.47
C TYR A 165 -19.07 -4.54 6.79
N GLN A 166 -19.96 -5.51 6.97
CA GLN A 166 -19.56 -6.86 7.34
C GLN A 166 -20.39 -7.94 6.65
N ALA A 167 -19.77 -9.06 6.33
CA ALA A 167 -20.51 -10.27 6.02
C ALA A 167 -21.20 -10.81 7.28
N ALA A 168 -22.38 -11.36 7.13
CA ALA A 168 -23.05 -12.06 8.21
C ALA A 168 -22.20 -13.26 8.65
N LYS A 169 -22.12 -13.49 9.96
CA LYS A 169 -21.22 -14.48 10.54
C LYS A 169 -21.44 -15.88 9.97
N GLY A 170 -20.42 -16.45 9.39
CA GLY A 170 -20.44 -17.80 8.81
C GLY A 170 -21.08 -17.86 7.41
N GLU A 171 -21.47 -16.72 6.84
CA GLU A 171 -22.07 -16.65 5.50
C GLU A 171 -21.03 -16.20 4.46
N LYS A 172 -21.09 -16.82 3.27
CA LYS A 172 -20.22 -16.46 2.15
C LYS A 172 -20.84 -15.32 1.36
N VAL A 173 -20.19 -14.16 1.40
CA VAL A 173 -20.60 -12.95 0.68
C VAL A 173 -19.53 -12.56 -0.32
N GLU A 174 -19.86 -12.58 -1.62
CA GLU A 174 -18.96 -12.16 -2.68
C GLU A 174 -19.42 -10.81 -3.26
N ILE A 175 -18.50 -9.85 -3.39
CA ILE A 175 -18.73 -8.58 -4.06
C ILE A 175 -17.83 -8.52 -5.29
N LYS A 176 -18.42 -8.41 -6.48
CA LYS A 176 -17.74 -8.57 -7.75
C LYS A 176 -17.81 -7.33 -8.63
N GLY A 177 -16.67 -6.99 -9.22
CA GLY A 177 -16.58 -5.97 -10.27
C GLY A 177 -17.00 -6.45 -11.64
N SER A 178 -17.37 -7.73 -11.77
CA SER A 178 -17.76 -8.38 -13.04
C SER A 178 -19.27 -8.52 -13.22
N GLU A 179 -19.67 -8.74 -14.48
CA GLU A 179 -21.02 -9.15 -14.88
C GLU A 179 -20.97 -10.48 -15.63
N VAL A 180 -22.05 -11.26 -15.55
CA VAL A 180 -22.20 -12.51 -16.29
C VAL A 180 -22.56 -12.21 -17.73
N VAL A 181 -21.82 -12.77 -18.68
CA VAL A 181 -22.10 -12.66 -20.12
C VAL A 181 -22.57 -14.00 -20.65
N ARG A 182 -23.69 -13.97 -21.34
CA ARG A 182 -24.33 -15.10 -22.03
C ARG A 182 -24.44 -14.80 -23.53
N ASN A 183 -24.98 -15.76 -24.28
CA ASN A 183 -25.18 -15.63 -25.73
C ASN A 183 -23.87 -15.48 -26.51
N TRP A 184 -22.85 -16.22 -26.08
CA TRP A 184 -21.61 -16.36 -26.81
C TRP A 184 -21.89 -17.11 -28.14
N VAL A 185 -21.40 -16.55 -29.25
CA VAL A 185 -21.56 -17.11 -30.60
C VAL A 185 -20.23 -17.75 -31.00
N LYS A 186 -20.27 -19.01 -31.42
CA LYS A 186 -19.09 -19.73 -31.87
C LYS A 186 -18.56 -19.11 -33.17
N VAL A 187 -17.25 -18.85 -33.23
CA VAL A 187 -16.56 -18.31 -34.40
C VAL A 187 -15.85 -19.44 -35.15
N GLN A 188 -14.93 -20.13 -34.46
CA GLN A 188 -14.21 -21.31 -34.99
C GLN A 188 -13.53 -22.05 -33.84
N GLY A 189 -13.36 -23.37 -33.98
CA GLY A 189 -12.66 -24.16 -32.95
C GLY A 189 -13.17 -23.90 -31.54
N ASP A 190 -12.28 -23.47 -30.63
CA ASP A 190 -12.61 -23.08 -29.28
C ASP A 190 -12.89 -21.57 -29.15
N VAL A 191 -12.86 -20.83 -30.25
CA VAL A 191 -13.05 -19.35 -30.23
C VAL A 191 -14.52 -19.01 -30.33
N TRP A 192 -14.96 -18.19 -29.38
CA TRP A 192 -16.31 -17.62 -29.31
C TRP A 192 -16.24 -16.11 -29.23
N LYS A 193 -17.34 -15.42 -29.56
CA LYS A 193 -17.46 -13.98 -29.38
C LYS A 193 -18.78 -13.60 -28.72
N ALA A 194 -18.74 -12.54 -27.94
CA ALA A 194 -19.91 -11.82 -27.45
C ALA A 194 -19.82 -10.35 -27.90
N THR A 195 -20.94 -9.79 -28.32
CA THR A 195 -21.05 -8.37 -28.70
C THR A 195 -22.07 -7.71 -27.76
N LEU A 196 -21.63 -6.67 -27.07
CA LEU A 196 -22.38 -5.93 -26.06
C LEU A 196 -22.50 -4.47 -26.51
N PRO A 197 -23.67 -3.83 -26.39
CA PRO A 197 -23.77 -2.40 -26.66
C PRO A 197 -22.95 -1.61 -25.64
N ASN A 198 -22.28 -0.53 -26.07
CA ASN A 198 -21.42 0.27 -25.16
C ASN A 198 -22.16 0.83 -23.95
N LYS A 199 -23.48 1.06 -24.05
CA LYS A 199 -24.33 1.45 -22.91
C LYS A 199 -24.39 0.44 -21.77
N PHE A 200 -24.00 -0.85 -22.02
CA PHE A 200 -23.88 -1.88 -20.99
C PHE A 200 -22.84 -1.51 -19.94
N PHE A 201 -21.79 -0.81 -20.33
CA PHE A 201 -20.70 -0.40 -19.47
C PHE A 201 -20.94 0.95 -18.76
N GLY A 202 -22.02 1.67 -19.08
CA GLY A 202 -22.27 3.00 -18.54
C GLY A 202 -21.23 4.03 -18.96
N SER A 203 -20.65 4.72 -18.03
CA SER A 203 -19.62 5.75 -18.28
C SER A 203 -18.17 5.20 -18.29
N PHE A 204 -17.96 3.92 -17.99
CA PHE A 204 -16.63 3.31 -17.90
C PHE A 204 -16.60 1.97 -18.61
N ASN A 205 -15.86 1.92 -19.72
CA ASN A 205 -15.67 0.70 -20.50
C ASN A 205 -14.23 0.17 -20.36
N PRO A 206 -13.98 -0.90 -19.59
CA PRO A 206 -12.65 -1.46 -19.37
C PRO A 206 -11.95 -1.93 -20.65
N TYR A 207 -12.70 -2.22 -21.72
CA TYR A 207 -12.17 -2.73 -22.99
C TYR A 207 -11.68 -1.61 -23.93
N SER A 208 -11.87 -0.35 -23.55
CA SER A 208 -11.26 0.82 -24.16
C SER A 208 -10.37 1.61 -23.19
N ASP A 209 -10.42 1.28 -21.90
CA ASP A 209 -9.59 1.91 -20.88
C ASP A 209 -8.20 1.28 -20.85
N LEU A 210 -7.17 2.04 -21.21
CA LEU A 210 -5.79 1.55 -21.29
C LEU A 210 -5.08 1.64 -19.94
N ILE A 211 -4.31 0.61 -19.61
CA ILE A 211 -3.39 0.66 -18.49
C ILE A 211 -2.21 1.55 -18.87
N HIS A 212 -2.03 2.62 -18.13
CA HIS A 212 -0.95 3.60 -18.33
C HIS A 212 -0.65 4.35 -17.02
N GLY A 213 0.49 5.01 -16.95
CA GLY A 213 0.84 5.87 -15.83
C GLY A 213 2.35 6.05 -15.69
N ASP A 214 2.76 6.86 -14.73
CA ASP A 214 4.16 7.06 -14.43
C ASP A 214 4.82 5.73 -14.05
N TRP A 215 6.03 5.49 -14.57
CA TRP A 215 6.82 4.26 -14.40
C TRP A 215 6.16 2.95 -14.89
N PHE A 216 5.08 3.03 -15.64
CA PHE A 216 4.49 1.87 -16.30
C PHE A 216 5.29 1.46 -17.53
N ASP A 217 5.57 0.16 -17.69
CA ASP A 217 6.17 -0.43 -18.87
C ASP A 217 5.19 -1.40 -19.54
N ALA A 218 4.67 -0.98 -20.66
CA ALA A 218 3.70 -1.74 -21.47
C ALA A 218 4.32 -2.93 -22.23
N ARG A 219 5.62 -3.18 -22.12
CA ARG A 219 6.34 -4.23 -22.86
C ARG A 219 6.03 -4.31 -24.35
N GLY A 220 5.87 -3.12 -24.96
CA GLY A 220 5.74 -2.98 -26.42
C GLY A 220 4.34 -3.25 -26.99
N ARG A 221 3.30 -3.38 -26.18
CA ARG A 221 1.90 -3.48 -26.62
C ARG A 221 0.97 -2.68 -25.70
N GLN A 222 -0.25 -2.43 -26.14
CA GLN A 222 -1.31 -1.89 -25.28
C GLN A 222 -1.90 -2.98 -24.38
N HIS A 223 -2.32 -2.60 -23.19
CA HIS A 223 -3.07 -3.41 -22.25
C HIS A 223 -4.30 -2.65 -21.78
N HIS A 224 -5.41 -3.36 -21.66
CA HIS A 224 -6.66 -2.78 -21.19
C HIS A 224 -6.93 -3.20 -19.74
N THR A 225 -7.72 -2.42 -19.04
CA THR A 225 -8.21 -2.78 -17.70
C THR A 225 -9.30 -3.87 -17.76
N GLY A 226 -9.72 -4.25 -18.96
CA GLY A 226 -10.63 -5.36 -19.23
C GLY A 226 -10.07 -6.72 -18.85
N ALA A 227 -10.97 -7.64 -18.49
CA ALA A 227 -10.64 -9.05 -18.24
C ALA A 227 -11.85 -9.95 -18.50
N VAL A 228 -11.58 -11.19 -18.90
CA VAL A 228 -12.58 -12.26 -19.11
C VAL A 228 -12.28 -13.38 -18.13
N TYR A 229 -13.31 -13.90 -17.47
CA TYR A 229 -13.20 -14.97 -16.49
C TYR A 229 -14.06 -16.17 -16.91
N LEU A 230 -13.51 -17.36 -16.78
CA LEU A 230 -14.22 -18.63 -16.93
C LEU A 230 -14.21 -19.37 -15.58
N ASN A 231 -15.38 -19.59 -15.00
CA ASN A 231 -15.54 -20.27 -13.71
C ASN A 231 -14.68 -19.63 -12.58
N GLY A 232 -14.49 -18.31 -12.64
CA GLY A 232 -13.74 -17.53 -11.66
C GLY A 232 -12.26 -17.36 -11.97
N GLU A 233 -11.70 -18.05 -12.97
CA GLU A 233 -10.31 -17.89 -13.41
C GLU A 233 -10.22 -16.99 -14.64
N TRP A 234 -9.27 -16.07 -14.66
CA TRP A 234 -9.11 -15.14 -15.77
C TRP A 234 -8.38 -15.74 -16.98
N LEU A 235 -8.83 -15.35 -18.16
CA LEU A 235 -8.12 -15.62 -19.41
C LEU A 235 -7.03 -14.55 -19.61
N THR A 236 -6.06 -14.84 -20.48
CA THR A 236 -4.98 -13.90 -20.80
C THR A 236 -5.37 -12.99 -21.96
N GLU A 237 -5.11 -11.68 -21.81
CA GLU A 237 -5.32 -10.71 -22.89
C GLU A 237 -4.34 -10.92 -24.03
N ALA A 238 -4.82 -11.05 -25.25
CA ALA A 238 -4.03 -11.12 -26.47
C ALA A 238 -3.65 -9.72 -26.99
N ALA A 239 -2.53 -9.60 -27.68
CA ALA A 239 -2.11 -8.31 -28.26
C ALA A 239 -2.98 -7.91 -29.46
N LYS A 240 -3.52 -8.89 -30.19
CA LYS A 240 -4.35 -8.70 -31.39
C LYS A 240 -5.32 -9.86 -31.57
N LEU A 241 -6.37 -9.65 -32.36
CA LEU A 241 -7.38 -10.65 -32.63
C LEU A 241 -6.82 -11.93 -33.26
N ASP A 242 -5.84 -11.82 -34.15
CA ASP A 242 -5.21 -12.97 -34.81
C ASP A 242 -4.59 -13.96 -33.80
N ASP A 243 -4.09 -13.49 -32.66
CA ASP A 243 -3.52 -14.35 -31.62
C ASP A 243 -4.61 -15.21 -30.95
N VAL A 244 -5.85 -14.72 -30.88
CA VAL A 244 -7.00 -15.49 -30.40
C VAL A 244 -7.49 -16.46 -31.46
N LEU A 245 -7.55 -16.05 -32.73
CA LEU A 245 -8.01 -16.90 -33.83
C LEU A 245 -7.05 -18.02 -34.19
N LYS A 246 -5.73 -17.76 -34.05
CA LYS A 246 -4.64 -18.69 -34.39
C LYS A 246 -3.67 -18.82 -33.21
N PRO A 247 -4.10 -19.47 -32.10
CA PRO A 247 -3.30 -19.47 -30.87
C PRO A 247 -1.99 -20.24 -31.05
N ALA A 248 -0.90 -19.62 -30.62
CA ALA A 248 0.43 -20.23 -30.55
C ALA A 248 0.71 -20.86 -29.18
N THR A 249 -0.16 -20.66 -28.17
CA THR A 249 0.02 -21.09 -26.79
C THR A 249 -1.17 -21.94 -26.32
N ALA A 250 -0.94 -22.75 -25.29
CA ALA A 250 -2.00 -23.53 -24.63
C ALA A 250 -2.89 -22.66 -23.72
N ALA A 251 -2.39 -21.51 -23.25
CA ALA A 251 -3.16 -20.62 -22.38
C ALA A 251 -4.38 -20.04 -23.11
N PRO A 252 -5.56 -20.01 -22.48
CA PRO A 252 -6.76 -19.43 -23.09
C PRO A 252 -6.63 -17.91 -23.20
N LEU A 253 -6.83 -17.39 -24.42
CA LEU A 253 -6.67 -15.98 -24.75
C LEU A 253 -8.03 -15.30 -24.93
N TRP A 254 -8.07 -13.99 -24.69
CA TRP A 254 -9.18 -13.12 -25.09
C TRP A 254 -8.67 -11.85 -25.76
N PHE A 255 -9.50 -11.21 -26.57
CA PHE A 255 -9.26 -9.90 -27.20
C PHE A 255 -10.56 -9.10 -27.24
N GLY A 256 -10.47 -7.82 -26.91
CA GLY A 256 -11.60 -6.89 -26.96
C GLY A 256 -11.40 -5.83 -28.05
N GLN A 257 -12.50 -5.46 -28.71
CA GLN A 257 -12.54 -4.34 -29.66
C GLN A 257 -13.77 -3.50 -29.39
N VAL A 258 -13.58 -2.21 -29.24
CA VAL A 258 -14.65 -1.23 -29.01
C VAL A 258 -14.81 -0.38 -30.27
N ASP A 259 -16.00 -0.36 -30.82
CA ASP A 259 -16.40 0.56 -31.88
C ASP A 259 -17.35 1.65 -31.33
N LYS A 260 -17.97 2.44 -32.21
CA LYS A 260 -18.86 3.54 -31.82
C LYS A 260 -20.04 3.06 -30.94
N ASP A 261 -20.59 1.89 -31.21
CA ASP A 261 -21.85 1.43 -30.66
C ASP A 261 -21.70 0.21 -29.76
N ASN A 262 -20.67 -0.61 -30.00
CA ASN A 262 -20.50 -1.93 -29.42
C ASN A 262 -19.09 -2.20 -28.91
N THR A 263 -19.03 -3.10 -27.94
CA THR A 263 -17.82 -3.80 -27.49
C THR A 263 -17.96 -5.24 -27.88
N THR A 264 -17.04 -5.74 -28.72
CA THR A 264 -16.98 -7.16 -29.10
C THR A 264 -15.78 -7.81 -28.44
N ILE A 265 -16.02 -8.91 -27.75
CA ILE A 265 -15.01 -9.70 -27.03
C ILE A 265 -14.91 -11.06 -27.68
N TRP A 266 -13.73 -11.45 -28.14
CA TRP A 266 -13.40 -12.81 -28.57
C TRP A 266 -12.63 -13.51 -27.44
N ALA A 267 -13.00 -14.76 -27.18
CA ALA A 267 -12.34 -15.54 -26.13
C ALA A 267 -12.25 -17.02 -26.50
N GLN A 268 -11.22 -17.68 -26.01
CA GLN A 268 -11.02 -19.11 -26.16
C GLN A 268 -11.55 -19.86 -24.95
N PHE A 269 -12.56 -20.68 -25.15
CA PHE A 269 -13.10 -21.57 -24.12
C PHE A 269 -12.76 -23.01 -24.45
N LYS A 270 -11.58 -23.43 -24.02
CA LYS A 270 -11.00 -24.72 -24.35
C LYS A 270 -11.95 -25.87 -24.03
N SER A 271 -12.47 -26.53 -25.09
CA SER A 271 -13.32 -27.73 -25.01
C SER A 271 -14.62 -27.58 -24.19
N VAL A 272 -15.08 -26.32 -23.91
CA VAL A 272 -16.36 -26.08 -23.22
C VAL A 272 -17.25 -25.13 -23.99
N ASN A 273 -18.56 -25.25 -23.77
CA ASN A 273 -19.55 -24.30 -24.27
C ASN A 273 -19.72 -23.17 -23.24
N PRO A 274 -19.30 -21.92 -23.53
CA PRO A 274 -19.36 -20.81 -22.58
C PRO A 274 -20.78 -20.47 -22.14
N ASN A 275 -21.80 -20.83 -22.91
CA ASN A 275 -23.19 -20.58 -22.54
C ASN A 275 -23.70 -21.54 -21.44
N GLU A 276 -22.97 -22.62 -21.18
CA GLU A 276 -23.25 -23.61 -20.14
C GLU A 276 -22.31 -23.42 -18.90
N GLN A 277 -21.42 -22.44 -18.97
CA GLN A 277 -20.44 -22.14 -17.91
C GLN A 277 -20.70 -20.76 -17.30
N LEU A 278 -20.04 -20.48 -16.18
CA LEU A 278 -20.00 -19.13 -15.61
C LEU A 278 -18.92 -18.32 -16.34
N VAL A 279 -19.33 -17.54 -17.33
CA VAL A 279 -18.43 -16.61 -18.00
C VAL A 279 -18.76 -15.18 -17.57
N GLU A 280 -17.74 -14.48 -17.07
CA GLU A 280 -17.86 -13.13 -16.53
C GLU A 280 -16.87 -12.19 -17.21
N ILE A 281 -17.21 -10.91 -17.23
CA ILE A 281 -16.31 -9.83 -17.67
C ILE A 281 -16.31 -8.74 -16.60
N ASN A 282 -15.16 -8.13 -16.32
CA ASN A 282 -15.14 -6.97 -15.42
C ASN A 282 -15.74 -5.75 -16.10
N VAL A 283 -16.46 -4.95 -15.32
CA VAL A 283 -17.15 -3.73 -15.81
C VAL A 283 -17.01 -2.57 -14.82
N ARG A 284 -16.36 -2.79 -13.66
CA ARG A 284 -16.21 -1.78 -12.61
C ARG A 284 -14.72 -1.58 -12.29
N ARG A 285 -14.32 -0.31 -12.15
CA ARG A 285 -12.95 0.08 -11.84
C ARG A 285 -12.52 -0.40 -10.43
N ALA A 286 -13.44 -0.39 -9.48
CA ALA A 286 -13.26 -0.86 -8.12
C ALA A 286 -14.55 -1.48 -7.60
N VAL A 287 -14.49 -2.31 -6.54
CA VAL A 287 -15.68 -2.84 -5.87
C VAL A 287 -16.04 -2.08 -4.60
N PHE A 288 -15.04 -1.56 -3.88
CA PHE A 288 -15.27 -0.76 -2.68
C PHE A 288 -14.33 0.45 -2.65
N TYR A 289 -14.83 1.60 -3.09
CA TYR A 289 -14.00 2.80 -3.23
C TYR A 289 -14.86 4.07 -3.15
N PRO A 290 -14.65 4.95 -2.15
CA PRO A 290 -15.40 6.19 -2.01
C PRO A 290 -15.17 7.13 -3.20
N GLU A 291 -16.20 7.82 -3.66
CA GLU A 291 -16.09 8.86 -4.70
C GLU A 291 -15.32 10.09 -4.18
N LYS A 292 -15.45 10.38 -2.88
CA LYS A 292 -14.85 11.55 -2.23
C LYS A 292 -13.76 11.13 -1.27
N THR A 293 -12.77 11.99 -1.12
CA THR A 293 -11.77 11.89 -0.05
C THR A 293 -12.36 12.15 1.34
N GLY A 294 -11.66 11.75 2.40
CA GLY A 294 -12.06 12.05 3.78
C GLY A 294 -13.23 11.20 4.30
N MET A 295 -13.55 10.07 3.66
CA MET A 295 -14.52 9.10 4.19
C MET A 295 -13.84 8.27 5.29
N ASN A 296 -13.71 8.86 6.47
CA ASN A 296 -12.91 8.32 7.57
C ASN A 296 -13.62 7.21 8.34
N TYR A 297 -12.87 6.44 9.14
CA TYR A 297 -13.37 5.48 10.13
C TYR A 297 -14.41 4.48 9.59
N ILE A 298 -14.08 3.87 8.45
CA ILE A 298 -14.87 2.77 7.86
C ILE A 298 -14.20 1.44 8.22
N THR A 299 -15.00 0.43 8.52
CA THR A 299 -14.54 -0.96 8.65
C THR A 299 -15.17 -1.80 7.54
N VAL A 300 -14.34 -2.62 6.86
CA VAL A 300 -14.79 -3.58 5.82
C VAL A 300 -14.25 -4.95 6.18
N ARG A 301 -15.13 -5.92 6.47
CA ARG A 301 -14.69 -7.22 6.95
C ARG A 301 -15.53 -8.42 6.51
N GLY A 302 -14.84 -9.56 6.32
CA GLY A 302 -15.46 -10.87 6.09
C GLY A 302 -15.97 -11.09 4.66
N PHE A 303 -15.59 -10.25 3.69
CA PHE A 303 -16.04 -10.36 2.31
C PHE A 303 -15.03 -11.10 1.41
N THR A 304 -15.54 -11.70 0.35
CA THR A 304 -14.76 -12.02 -0.85
C THR A 304 -14.96 -10.90 -1.86
N LEU A 305 -13.91 -10.14 -2.16
CA LEU A 305 -13.91 -8.99 -3.07
C LEU A 305 -13.06 -9.34 -4.30
N ARG A 306 -13.62 -9.25 -5.54
CA ARG A 306 -12.87 -9.68 -6.73
C ARG A 306 -13.32 -9.08 -8.06
N ASP A 307 -12.52 -9.31 -9.09
CA ASP A 307 -12.81 -9.07 -10.51
C ASP A 307 -12.95 -7.57 -10.86
N ALA A 308 -12.02 -6.72 -10.38
CA ALA A 308 -12.04 -5.29 -10.67
C ALA A 308 -11.10 -4.90 -11.81
N ALA A 309 -11.52 -3.91 -12.60
CA ALA A 309 -10.80 -3.27 -13.70
C ALA A 309 -9.94 -2.09 -13.17
N THR A 310 -9.04 -2.35 -12.23
CA THR A 310 -8.25 -1.31 -11.58
C THR A 310 -7.20 -0.73 -12.54
N PRO A 311 -6.94 0.60 -12.51
CA PRO A 311 -5.88 1.22 -13.26
C PRO A 311 -4.51 0.96 -12.63
N TRP A 312 -3.43 1.28 -13.34
CA TRP A 312 -2.10 1.41 -12.75
C TRP A 312 -2.10 2.49 -11.67
N ALA A 313 -1.45 2.21 -10.56
CA ALA A 313 -1.46 3.04 -9.36
C ALA A 313 -0.04 3.54 -9.01
N PRO A 314 0.52 4.53 -9.74
CA PRO A 314 1.82 5.10 -9.41
C PRO A 314 1.71 6.04 -8.20
N PRO A 315 2.82 6.38 -7.53
CA PRO A 315 2.80 7.24 -6.34
C PRO A 315 2.43 8.70 -6.63
N THR A 316 2.48 9.11 -7.89
CA THR A 316 2.20 10.48 -8.35
C THR A 316 0.75 10.72 -8.74
N ALA A 317 -0.07 9.67 -8.82
CA ALA A 317 -1.46 9.75 -9.23
C ALA A 317 -2.42 9.18 -8.19
N GLU A 318 -3.72 9.35 -8.40
CA GLU A 318 -4.74 8.68 -7.59
C GLU A 318 -4.54 7.16 -7.63
N GLN A 319 -4.38 6.56 -6.45
CA GLN A 319 -4.21 5.13 -6.34
C GLN A 319 -5.56 4.44 -6.07
N VAL A 320 -6.11 3.84 -7.13
CA VAL A 320 -7.36 3.08 -7.07
C VAL A 320 -7.05 1.59 -7.02
N GLY A 321 -7.40 0.94 -5.92
CA GLY A 321 -7.38 -0.51 -5.78
C GLY A 321 -8.76 -1.13 -5.97
N LEU A 322 -8.83 -2.45 -5.94
CA LEU A 322 -10.09 -3.18 -5.88
C LEU A 322 -10.93 -2.72 -4.68
N ILE A 323 -10.25 -2.52 -3.54
CA ILE A 323 -10.74 -1.76 -2.39
C ILE A 323 -9.74 -0.66 -2.06
N GLY A 324 -10.21 0.55 -1.67
CA GLY A 324 -9.30 1.62 -1.29
C GLY A 324 -9.92 2.68 -0.40
N THR A 325 -9.04 3.39 0.33
CA THR A 325 -9.41 4.36 1.36
C THR A 325 -9.63 5.77 0.82
N HIS A 326 -9.12 6.06 -0.36
CA HIS A 326 -9.24 7.35 -1.07
C HIS A 326 -8.92 8.56 -0.19
N TRP A 327 -7.65 8.64 0.29
CA TRP A 327 -7.17 9.79 1.09
C TRP A 327 -8.02 10.05 2.33
N SER A 328 -8.22 9.01 3.12
CA SER A 328 -9.02 9.03 4.33
C SER A 328 -8.18 8.64 5.54
N LYS A 329 -8.80 8.66 6.73
CA LYS A 329 -8.18 8.27 8.00
C LYS A 329 -8.85 7.07 8.62
N GLY A 330 -8.05 6.22 9.27
CA GLY A 330 -8.50 5.27 10.27
C GLY A 330 -9.41 4.16 9.75
N TRP A 331 -9.22 3.68 8.52
CA TRP A 331 -9.96 2.50 8.04
C TRP A 331 -9.46 1.22 8.70
N ILE A 332 -10.36 0.24 8.81
CA ILE A 332 -10.04 -1.15 9.14
C ILE A 332 -10.49 -2.03 7.98
N ILE A 333 -9.56 -2.73 7.36
CA ILE A 333 -9.80 -3.71 6.28
C ILE A 333 -9.30 -5.05 6.81
N GLU A 334 -10.24 -5.95 7.17
CA GLU A 334 -9.89 -7.15 7.90
C GLU A 334 -10.67 -8.39 7.48
N ASP A 335 -10.03 -9.56 7.59
CA ASP A 335 -10.68 -10.87 7.39
C ASP A 335 -11.33 -11.02 5.99
N ASN A 336 -10.83 -10.32 4.96
CA ASN A 336 -11.34 -10.39 3.60
C ASN A 336 -10.48 -11.31 2.72
N VAL A 337 -11.10 -11.86 1.68
CA VAL A 337 -10.41 -12.47 0.53
C VAL A 337 -10.49 -11.51 -0.64
N ILE A 338 -9.33 -11.05 -1.14
CA ILE A 338 -9.22 -10.02 -2.19
C ILE A 338 -8.43 -10.59 -3.35
N SER A 339 -9.04 -10.65 -4.54
CA SER A 339 -8.36 -11.28 -5.68
C SER A 339 -8.82 -10.81 -7.05
N HIS A 340 -8.04 -11.14 -8.08
CA HIS A 340 -8.35 -10.89 -9.49
C HIS A 340 -8.57 -9.40 -9.77
N SER A 341 -7.65 -8.55 -9.27
CA SER A 341 -7.55 -7.15 -9.61
C SER A 341 -6.57 -6.97 -10.78
N VAL A 342 -6.95 -6.22 -11.80
CA VAL A 342 -6.08 -6.02 -12.97
C VAL A 342 -4.75 -5.36 -12.59
N CYS A 343 -4.76 -4.41 -11.66
CA CYS A 343 -3.55 -3.84 -11.08
C CYS A 343 -3.46 -4.11 -9.57
N SER A 344 -4.04 -3.26 -8.72
CA SER A 344 -3.81 -3.32 -7.27
C SER A 344 -5.00 -3.86 -6.48
N GLY A 345 -4.72 -4.66 -5.43
CA GLY A 345 -5.73 -5.22 -4.53
C GLY A 345 -6.27 -4.16 -3.56
N ILE A 346 -5.48 -3.76 -2.57
CA ILE A 346 -5.82 -2.71 -1.60
C ILE A 346 -5.02 -1.44 -1.94
N ALA A 347 -5.70 -0.28 -1.97
CA ALA A 347 -5.04 1.01 -2.10
C ALA A 347 -5.25 1.88 -0.85
N LEU A 348 -4.13 2.26 -0.21
CA LEU A 348 -4.07 3.22 0.89
C LEU A 348 -3.49 4.57 0.43
N GLY A 349 -3.64 4.89 -0.85
CA GLY A 349 -2.82 5.85 -1.52
C GLY A 349 -3.39 7.26 -1.65
N LYS A 350 -2.71 7.99 -2.49
CA LYS A 350 -2.92 9.41 -2.79
C LYS A 350 -4.29 9.65 -3.46
N TYR A 351 -4.82 10.85 -3.26
CA TYR A 351 -5.95 11.44 -4.01
C TYR A 351 -5.54 11.84 -5.43
N GLY A 352 -6.53 12.03 -6.30
CA GLY A 352 -6.36 12.56 -7.66
C GLY A 352 -6.09 14.08 -7.70
N ASP A 353 -5.21 14.51 -8.59
CA ASP A 353 -4.98 15.93 -8.89
C ASP A 353 -4.60 16.13 -10.36
N GLU A 354 -4.48 17.40 -10.81
CA GLU A 354 -4.15 17.75 -12.19
C GLU A 354 -2.78 17.25 -12.66
N TRP A 355 -1.93 16.78 -11.76
CA TRP A 355 -0.58 16.28 -12.02
C TRP A 355 -0.51 14.77 -12.12
N ASP A 356 -1.62 14.09 -11.97
CA ASP A 356 -1.69 12.64 -12.08
C ASP A 356 -1.09 12.16 -13.41
N ASN A 357 -0.15 11.20 -13.32
CA ASN A 357 0.58 10.64 -14.47
C ASN A 357 1.38 11.67 -15.32
N LYS A 358 1.79 12.78 -14.71
CA LYS A 358 2.60 13.83 -15.35
C LYS A 358 3.89 14.16 -14.61
N ALA A 359 4.19 13.42 -13.58
CA ALA A 359 5.26 13.71 -12.62
C ALA A 359 6.26 12.56 -12.44
N GLY A 360 6.45 11.71 -13.44
CA GLY A 360 7.30 10.52 -13.44
C GLY A 360 8.80 10.83 -13.33
N SER A 361 9.19 11.51 -12.25
CA SER A 361 10.59 11.83 -11.92
C SER A 361 10.73 12.10 -10.42
N ALA A 362 11.95 12.01 -9.90
CA ALA A 362 12.26 12.36 -8.51
C ALA A 362 11.77 13.77 -8.12
N THR A 363 12.10 14.77 -8.94
CA THR A 363 11.63 16.15 -8.71
C THR A 363 10.11 16.27 -8.80
N GLY A 364 9.48 15.54 -9.70
CA GLY A 364 8.01 15.48 -9.83
C GLY A 364 7.35 14.89 -8.59
N TYR A 365 7.96 13.85 -8.00
CA TYR A 365 7.46 13.25 -6.76
C TYR A 365 7.61 14.18 -5.55
N VAL A 366 8.71 14.93 -5.42
CA VAL A 366 8.84 16.01 -4.41
C VAL A 366 7.73 17.07 -4.57
N GLY A 367 7.36 17.37 -5.83
CA GLY A 367 6.20 18.24 -6.12
C GLY A 367 4.88 17.63 -5.63
N THR A 368 4.68 16.32 -5.85
CA THR A 368 3.51 15.57 -5.33
C THR A 368 3.43 15.64 -3.82
N LEU A 369 4.53 15.40 -3.11
CA LEU A 369 4.64 15.55 -1.66
C LEU A 369 4.23 16.95 -1.19
N THR A 370 4.75 17.99 -1.84
CA THR A 370 4.45 19.39 -1.49
C THR A 370 2.96 19.70 -1.63
N ARG A 371 2.30 19.16 -2.68
CA ARG A 371 0.84 19.31 -2.86
C ARG A 371 0.06 18.53 -1.81
N ALA A 372 0.51 17.31 -1.48
CA ALA A 372 -0.12 16.48 -0.46
C ALA A 372 -0.09 17.13 0.93
N LEU A 373 1.02 17.76 1.32
CA LEU A 373 1.12 18.54 2.56
C LEU A 373 0.09 19.70 2.61
N LYS A 374 -0.09 20.40 1.49
CA LYS A 374 -1.12 21.46 1.37
C LYS A 374 -2.53 20.88 1.41
N ASN A 375 -2.71 19.63 0.96
CA ASN A 375 -3.99 18.92 0.97
C ASN A 375 -4.18 18.06 2.22
N GLY A 376 -3.55 18.42 3.32
CA GLY A 376 -3.78 17.84 4.63
C GLY A 376 -3.08 16.50 4.87
N TRP A 377 -1.94 16.23 4.26
CA TRP A 377 -1.14 15.05 4.64
C TRP A 377 -0.51 15.27 6.02
N ASN A 378 -1.20 14.79 7.03
CA ASN A 378 -0.75 14.80 8.42
C ASN A 378 -1.46 13.70 9.23
N LYS A 379 -0.98 13.42 10.44
CA LYS A 379 -1.45 12.35 11.33
C LYS A 379 -2.91 12.51 11.75
N GLU A 380 -3.43 13.72 11.77
CA GLU A 380 -4.79 14.05 12.20
C GLU A 380 -5.83 13.77 11.12
N THR A 381 -5.46 13.81 9.86
CA THR A 381 -6.40 13.81 8.73
C THR A 381 -6.30 12.62 7.80
N VAL A 382 -5.12 12.01 7.63
CA VAL A 382 -4.89 10.93 6.64
C VAL A 382 -4.06 9.81 7.25
N GLY A 383 -4.32 8.58 6.80
CA GLY A 383 -3.56 7.41 7.24
C GLY A 383 -4.09 6.76 8.51
N GLY A 384 -3.22 6.08 9.24
CA GLY A 384 -3.62 5.36 10.47
C GLY A 384 -4.60 4.22 10.20
N HIS A 385 -4.46 3.55 9.07
CA HIS A 385 -5.28 2.41 8.68
C HIS A 385 -4.82 1.13 9.35
N VAL A 386 -5.74 0.17 9.53
CA VAL A 386 -5.44 -1.20 9.95
C VAL A 386 -5.83 -2.13 8.82
N VAL A 387 -4.86 -2.83 8.25
CA VAL A 387 -5.06 -3.87 7.24
C VAL A 387 -4.60 -5.19 7.84
N ARG A 388 -5.54 -6.08 8.19
CA ARG A 388 -5.18 -7.29 8.90
C ARG A 388 -5.97 -8.53 8.50
N ASN A 389 -5.30 -9.69 8.61
CA ASN A 389 -5.89 -11.01 8.38
C ASN A 389 -6.56 -11.18 7.01
N ASN A 390 -6.15 -10.41 6.00
CA ASN A 390 -6.69 -10.57 4.65
C ASN A 390 -5.86 -11.60 3.87
N THR A 391 -6.52 -12.33 2.98
CA THR A 391 -5.85 -13.10 1.93
C THR A 391 -5.94 -12.32 0.63
N ILE A 392 -4.79 -11.96 0.05
CA ILE A 392 -4.69 -11.09 -1.14
C ILE A 392 -3.90 -11.82 -2.21
N SER A 393 -4.48 -12.00 -3.40
CA SER A 393 -3.82 -12.72 -4.49
C SER A 393 -4.27 -12.26 -5.88
N HIS A 394 -3.54 -12.69 -6.91
CA HIS A 394 -3.89 -12.45 -8.32
C HIS A 394 -4.17 -10.96 -8.59
N CYS A 395 -3.23 -10.12 -8.16
CA CYS A 395 -3.19 -8.68 -8.50
C CYS A 395 -1.92 -8.45 -9.34
N GLU A 396 -2.04 -7.82 -10.51
CA GLU A 396 -0.92 -7.77 -11.46
C GLU A 396 0.05 -6.60 -11.22
N GLN A 397 -0.25 -5.70 -10.28
CA GLN A 397 0.68 -4.66 -9.84
C GLN A 397 1.09 -4.86 -8.39
N ALA A 398 0.17 -4.75 -7.44
CA ALA A 398 0.48 -4.85 -6.02
C ALA A 398 -0.64 -5.51 -5.23
N GLY A 399 -0.28 -6.27 -4.18
CA GLY A 399 -1.26 -6.73 -3.19
C GLY A 399 -1.81 -5.55 -2.41
N ILE A 400 -0.92 -4.75 -1.81
CA ILE A 400 -1.25 -3.50 -1.10
C ILE A 400 -0.35 -2.40 -1.64
N VAL A 401 -0.95 -1.30 -2.10
CA VAL A 401 -0.23 -0.11 -2.55
C VAL A 401 -0.59 1.10 -1.69
N GLY A 402 0.37 1.98 -1.42
CA GLY A 402 0.12 3.22 -0.69
C GLY A 402 1.16 4.29 -0.98
N SER A 403 0.72 5.46 -1.45
CA SER A 403 1.54 6.65 -1.55
C SER A 403 1.01 7.70 -0.58
N LEU A 404 1.82 8.03 0.42
CA LEU A 404 1.55 9.03 1.46
C LEU A 404 0.36 8.68 2.38
N GLY A 405 -0.76 8.21 1.85
CA GLY A 405 -1.95 7.82 2.61
C GLY A 405 -1.75 6.58 3.49
N CYS A 406 -0.71 5.77 3.26
CA CYS A 406 -0.36 4.63 4.11
C CYS A 406 0.31 5.02 5.44
N SER A 407 0.73 6.28 5.63
CA SER A 407 1.43 6.72 6.84
C SER A 407 0.65 6.38 8.11
N PHE A 408 1.37 6.07 9.20
CA PHE A 408 0.82 5.72 10.53
C PHE A 408 -0.04 4.45 10.58
N SER A 409 0.02 3.62 9.55
CA SER A 409 -0.83 2.43 9.40
C SER A 409 -0.20 1.17 9.99
N VAL A 410 -1.05 0.19 10.27
CA VAL A 410 -0.68 -1.16 10.72
C VAL A 410 -1.10 -2.18 9.66
N VAL A 411 -0.16 -2.96 9.16
CA VAL A 411 -0.39 -4.05 8.20
C VAL A 411 0.07 -5.35 8.84
N THR A 412 -0.86 -6.21 9.26
CA THR A 412 -0.50 -7.37 10.09
C THR A 412 -1.35 -8.61 9.79
N GLY A 413 -0.74 -9.80 9.89
CA GLY A 413 -1.45 -11.08 9.77
C GLY A 413 -2.02 -11.35 8.37
N ASN A 414 -1.59 -10.64 7.32
CA ASN A 414 -2.09 -10.86 5.97
C ASN A 414 -1.30 -11.97 5.28
N THR A 415 -1.99 -12.76 4.46
CA THR A 415 -1.40 -13.67 3.46
C THR A 415 -1.45 -12.98 2.10
N ILE A 416 -0.29 -12.68 1.50
CA ILE A 416 -0.18 -11.99 0.21
C ILE A 416 0.62 -12.88 -0.74
N HIS A 417 -0.01 -13.33 -1.83
CA HIS A 417 0.63 -14.27 -2.74
C HIS A 417 0.14 -14.15 -4.17
N ASP A 418 0.89 -14.75 -5.10
CA ASP A 418 0.56 -14.77 -6.52
C ASP A 418 0.30 -13.35 -7.08
N ILE A 419 1.25 -12.42 -6.78
CA ILE A 419 1.20 -11.06 -7.31
C ILE A 419 2.09 -10.96 -8.56
N HIS A 420 1.56 -10.37 -9.64
CA HIS A 420 2.22 -10.24 -10.93
C HIS A 420 2.57 -11.60 -11.57
N VAL A 421 1.63 -12.53 -11.55
CA VAL A 421 1.87 -13.89 -12.08
C VAL A 421 1.75 -13.99 -13.59
N ARG A 422 0.86 -13.21 -14.23
CA ARG A 422 0.71 -13.22 -15.69
C ARG A 422 1.82 -12.47 -16.43
N GLN A 423 2.43 -11.49 -15.79
CA GLN A 423 3.58 -10.72 -16.28
C GLN A 423 3.38 -10.09 -17.66
N LEU A 424 2.16 -9.67 -17.99
CA LEU A 424 1.82 -9.11 -19.30
C LEU A 424 2.46 -7.73 -19.51
N PHE A 425 2.53 -6.95 -18.47
CA PHE A 425 3.20 -5.65 -18.39
C PHE A 425 4.23 -5.65 -17.27
N SER A 426 4.92 -4.55 -17.08
CA SER A 426 5.88 -4.34 -16.00
C SER A 426 5.84 -2.88 -15.52
N GLY A 427 6.70 -2.55 -14.59
CA GLY A 427 6.87 -1.18 -14.10
C GLY A 427 7.69 -1.11 -12.83
N ALA A 428 7.96 0.10 -12.37
CA ALA A 428 8.72 0.33 -11.16
C ALA A 428 7.86 0.32 -9.87
N GLU A 429 6.56 -0.02 -9.95
CA GLU A 429 5.64 0.13 -8.83
C GLU A 429 4.96 -1.20 -8.43
N MET A 430 5.74 -2.30 -8.39
CA MET A 430 5.18 -3.64 -8.23
C MET A 430 5.79 -4.40 -7.05
N ALA A 431 4.92 -4.86 -6.12
CA ALA A 431 5.31 -5.70 -4.98
C ALA A 431 4.10 -6.39 -4.33
N GLY A 432 4.35 -7.31 -3.38
CA GLY A 432 3.32 -7.75 -2.44
C GLY A 432 2.77 -6.56 -1.64
N ILE A 433 3.67 -5.77 -1.05
CA ILE A 433 3.35 -4.47 -0.41
C ILE A 433 4.29 -3.42 -0.99
N LYS A 434 3.75 -2.30 -1.50
CA LYS A 434 4.50 -1.18 -2.06
C LYS A 434 4.08 0.13 -1.42
N PHE A 435 4.97 0.76 -0.64
CA PHE A 435 4.68 2.00 0.07
C PHE A 435 5.67 3.12 -0.27
N HIS A 436 5.14 4.33 -0.45
CA HIS A 436 5.85 5.60 -0.46
C HIS A 436 5.39 6.46 0.72
N GLY A 437 6.32 7.08 1.44
CA GLY A 437 5.98 7.88 2.62
C GLY A 437 5.48 7.01 3.77
N ALA A 438 6.15 5.87 3.99
CA ALA A 438 5.87 4.98 5.11
C ALA A 438 6.38 5.61 6.42
N ILE A 439 5.66 6.60 6.95
CA ILE A 439 5.97 7.25 8.22
C ILE A 439 5.27 6.49 9.35
N ASP A 440 6.02 6.00 10.34
CA ASP A 440 5.53 5.24 11.51
C ASP A 440 4.65 4.04 11.15
N VAL A 441 4.88 3.40 10.00
CA VAL A 441 4.12 2.23 9.57
C VAL A 441 4.62 0.97 10.28
N GLN A 442 3.70 0.13 10.73
CA GLN A 442 4.00 -1.16 11.36
C GLN A 442 3.58 -2.29 10.43
N ILE A 443 4.53 -3.08 9.93
CA ILE A 443 4.31 -4.21 9.02
C ILE A 443 4.76 -5.47 9.73
N SER A 444 3.81 -6.27 10.26
CA SER A 444 4.17 -7.35 11.16
C SER A 444 3.38 -8.63 10.95
N GLY A 445 4.03 -9.78 11.14
CA GLY A 445 3.37 -11.08 11.09
C GLY A 445 2.61 -11.33 9.79
N ASN A 446 3.12 -10.88 8.64
CA ASN A 446 2.53 -11.17 7.33
C ASN A 446 3.27 -12.33 6.67
N HIS A 447 2.58 -13.07 5.83
CA HIS A 447 3.11 -14.13 4.98
C HIS A 447 3.06 -13.68 3.52
N ILE A 448 4.23 -13.46 2.91
CA ILE A 448 4.33 -12.84 1.58
C ILE A 448 5.19 -13.73 0.68
N TYR A 449 4.59 -14.28 -0.37
CA TYR A 449 5.25 -15.25 -1.23
C TYR A 449 4.72 -15.29 -2.66
N ARG A 450 5.53 -15.79 -3.60
CA ARG A 450 5.23 -15.82 -5.03
C ARG A 450 4.77 -14.47 -5.56
N THR A 451 5.48 -13.42 -5.14
CA THR A 451 5.30 -12.06 -5.65
C THR A 451 6.50 -11.66 -6.52
N CYS A 452 6.42 -10.50 -7.19
CA CYS A 452 7.61 -9.96 -7.88
C CYS A 452 8.64 -9.47 -6.87
N ARG A 453 8.25 -8.60 -5.94
CA ARG A 453 8.98 -8.20 -4.72
C ARG A 453 8.07 -8.45 -3.54
N GLY A 454 8.62 -8.88 -2.41
CA GLY A 454 7.82 -9.11 -1.21
C GLY A 454 7.29 -7.79 -0.64
N LEU A 455 8.19 -6.99 -0.09
CA LEU A 455 7.93 -5.66 0.44
C LEU A 455 8.88 -4.65 -0.22
N TRP A 456 8.33 -3.52 -0.63
CA TRP A 456 9.10 -2.39 -1.14
C TRP A 456 8.73 -1.13 -0.35
N LEU A 457 9.68 -0.67 0.49
CA LEU A 457 9.66 0.64 1.12
C LEU A 457 10.39 1.60 0.20
N ASP A 458 9.67 2.56 -0.34
CA ASP A 458 10.20 3.49 -1.34
C ASP A 458 9.91 4.92 -0.90
N TRP A 459 10.91 5.76 -0.97
CA TRP A 459 10.86 7.16 -0.57
C TRP A 459 10.30 7.39 0.83
N MET A 460 11.17 7.85 1.71
CA MET A 460 10.83 8.44 3.00
C MET A 460 10.28 7.44 4.05
N ALA A 461 10.61 6.16 3.99
CA ALA A 461 10.31 5.30 5.13
C ALA A 461 11.06 5.80 6.37
N GLN A 462 10.32 6.19 7.40
CA GLN A 462 10.85 6.76 8.63
C GLN A 462 9.98 6.40 9.83
N GLY A 463 10.57 5.93 10.93
CA GLY A 463 9.81 5.38 12.06
C GLY A 463 9.14 4.03 11.76
N THR A 464 9.36 3.49 10.57
CA THR A 464 8.73 2.26 10.09
C THR A 464 9.39 1.03 10.70
N ARG A 465 8.59 0.02 11.07
CA ARG A 465 9.05 -1.27 11.55
C ARG A 465 8.49 -2.42 10.73
N VAL A 466 9.36 -3.34 10.32
CA VAL A 466 9.04 -4.58 9.60
C VAL A 466 9.43 -5.74 10.50
N SER A 467 8.47 -6.46 11.12
CA SER A 467 8.77 -7.39 12.19
C SER A 467 7.99 -8.71 12.10
N GLY A 468 8.68 -9.83 12.28
CA GLY A 468 8.04 -11.15 12.39
C GLY A 468 7.30 -11.60 11.14
N ASN A 469 7.70 -11.15 9.95
CA ASN A 469 7.10 -11.58 8.69
C ASN A 469 7.81 -12.80 8.11
N LEU A 470 7.08 -13.61 7.35
CA LEU A 470 7.60 -14.73 6.56
C LEU A 470 7.60 -14.37 5.07
N PHE A 471 8.77 -14.41 4.44
CA PHE A 471 8.96 -14.18 3.00
C PHE A 471 9.58 -15.40 2.35
N HIS A 472 9.05 -15.87 1.23
CA HIS A 472 9.64 -16.92 0.42
C HIS A 472 9.14 -16.91 -1.03
N ASP A 473 9.87 -17.55 -1.91
CA ASP A 473 9.52 -17.71 -3.33
C ASP A 473 9.18 -16.40 -4.06
N ASN A 474 9.66 -15.26 -3.57
CA ASN A 474 9.55 -13.99 -4.26
C ASN A 474 10.59 -13.93 -5.39
N ARG A 475 10.19 -13.45 -6.56
CA ARG A 475 10.99 -13.57 -7.79
C ARG A 475 12.23 -12.68 -7.77
N ASP A 476 12.07 -11.41 -7.37
CA ASP A 476 13.12 -10.42 -7.42
C ASP A 476 13.81 -10.27 -6.04
N GLN A 477 13.12 -9.71 -5.04
CA GLN A 477 13.62 -9.56 -3.66
C GLN A 477 12.51 -9.79 -2.64
N ASP A 478 12.89 -10.22 -1.41
CA ASP A 478 11.96 -10.24 -0.26
C ASP A 478 11.72 -8.82 0.26
N LEU A 479 12.77 -8.02 0.34
CA LEU A 479 12.74 -6.64 0.81
C LEU A 479 13.56 -5.74 -0.12
N PHE A 480 12.94 -4.68 -0.60
CA PHE A 480 13.60 -3.56 -1.25
C PHE A 480 13.36 -2.30 -0.44
N VAL A 481 14.43 -1.61 -0.05
CA VAL A 481 14.40 -0.29 0.58
C VAL A 481 15.06 0.70 -0.38
N GLU A 482 14.35 1.77 -0.75
CA GLU A 482 14.78 2.67 -1.81
C GLU A 482 14.66 4.13 -1.40
N VAL A 483 15.80 4.80 -1.37
CA VAL A 483 16.00 6.23 -1.08
C VAL A 483 15.33 6.72 0.21
N ASP A 484 15.50 5.94 1.27
CA ASP A 484 15.09 6.27 2.62
C ASP A 484 16.28 6.82 3.43
N HIS A 485 16.03 7.72 4.34
CA HIS A 485 17.04 8.24 5.28
C HIS A 485 16.92 7.64 6.69
N GLY A 486 15.93 6.78 6.91
CA GLY A 486 15.65 6.18 8.20
C GLY A 486 15.18 7.21 9.27
N PRO A 487 15.13 6.79 10.55
CA PRO A 487 15.35 5.43 10.99
C PRO A 487 14.22 4.48 10.57
N PHE A 488 14.56 3.24 10.17
CA PHE A 488 13.60 2.17 10.04
C PHE A 488 14.18 0.86 10.61
N LEU A 489 13.30 -0.01 11.13
CA LEU A 489 13.73 -1.24 11.83
C LEU A 489 13.14 -2.47 11.14
N VAL A 490 13.98 -3.45 10.83
CA VAL A 490 13.64 -4.74 10.22
C VAL A 490 14.08 -5.83 11.19
N ASP A 491 13.15 -6.42 11.94
CA ASP A 491 13.52 -7.36 12.99
C ASP A 491 12.69 -8.64 13.03
N ASN A 492 13.31 -9.73 13.47
CA ASN A 492 12.64 -11.03 13.65
C ASN A 492 11.99 -11.61 12.39
N ASN A 493 12.36 -11.20 11.19
CA ASN A 493 11.77 -11.73 9.96
C ASN A 493 12.49 -13.01 9.51
N ILE A 494 11.78 -13.81 8.72
CA ILE A 494 12.28 -15.00 8.03
C ILE A 494 12.29 -14.72 6.54
N PHE A 495 13.48 -14.59 5.93
CA PHE A 495 13.69 -14.29 4.52
C PHE A 495 14.31 -15.51 3.82
N LEU A 496 13.57 -16.13 2.91
CA LEU A 496 13.95 -17.40 2.28
C LEU A 496 14.07 -17.35 0.75
N SER A 497 13.69 -16.25 0.10
CA SER A 497 13.84 -16.11 -1.36
C SER A 497 15.31 -16.02 -1.77
N PRO A 498 15.67 -16.32 -3.03
CA PRO A 498 17.05 -16.28 -3.51
C PRO A 498 17.77 -14.93 -3.32
N MET A 499 17.04 -13.82 -3.35
CA MET A 499 17.50 -12.48 -2.99
C MET A 499 16.64 -11.98 -1.82
N THR A 500 17.27 -11.66 -0.71
CA THR A 500 16.59 -11.11 0.46
C THR A 500 16.47 -9.59 0.36
N LEU A 501 17.58 -8.89 0.20
CA LEU A 501 17.65 -7.45 0.38
C LEU A 501 18.27 -6.77 -0.85
N LEU A 502 17.56 -5.81 -1.38
CA LEU A 502 18.12 -4.74 -2.22
C LEU A 502 18.07 -3.44 -1.40
N ASP A 503 19.25 -2.89 -1.11
CA ASP A 503 19.40 -1.70 -0.27
C ASP A 503 19.92 -0.53 -1.12
N ASP A 504 19.04 0.43 -1.38
CA ASP A 504 19.36 1.71 -2.03
C ASP A 504 19.00 2.87 -1.08
N SER A 505 19.29 2.67 0.21
CA SER A 505 18.87 3.55 1.29
C SER A 505 20.01 3.77 2.29
N GLN A 506 19.65 4.31 3.45
CA GLN A 506 20.49 4.46 4.62
C GLN A 506 19.64 4.53 5.88
N GLY A 507 20.28 4.29 7.04
CA GLY A 507 19.60 4.39 8.33
C GLY A 507 18.67 3.21 8.63
N GLY A 508 18.88 2.06 8.01
CA GLY A 508 18.22 0.81 8.32
C GLY A 508 18.85 0.12 9.55
N ALA A 509 18.01 -0.54 10.35
CA ALA A 509 18.48 -1.46 11.38
C ALA A 509 17.88 -2.85 11.15
N TYR A 510 18.73 -3.82 10.84
CA TYR A 510 18.38 -5.21 10.55
C TYR A 510 18.79 -6.07 11.75
N VAL A 511 17.82 -6.60 12.47
CA VAL A 511 18.04 -7.15 13.80
C VAL A 511 17.35 -8.50 13.99
N HIS A 512 18.08 -9.51 14.43
CA HIS A 512 17.52 -10.84 14.73
C HIS A 512 16.74 -11.49 13.55
N ASN A 513 17.11 -11.24 12.30
CA ASN A 513 16.46 -11.88 11.14
C ASN A 513 17.16 -13.20 10.78
N LEU A 514 16.44 -14.12 10.15
CA LEU A 514 17.00 -15.23 9.36
C LEU A 514 17.07 -14.78 7.90
N ILE A 515 18.28 -14.77 7.33
CA ILE A 515 18.55 -14.28 5.97
C ILE A 515 19.24 -15.41 5.18
N ALA A 516 18.48 -16.05 4.30
CA ALA A 516 18.99 -17.15 3.45
C ALA A 516 19.30 -16.72 2.01
N GLY A 517 18.74 -15.62 1.55
CA GLY A 517 19.00 -15.04 0.24
C GLY A 517 20.13 -14.03 0.22
N GLY A 518 20.56 -13.65 -0.99
CA GLY A 518 21.60 -12.64 -1.21
C GLY A 518 21.17 -11.24 -0.75
N THR A 519 22.18 -10.39 -0.55
CA THR A 519 22.01 -8.97 -0.31
C THR A 519 22.71 -8.17 -1.41
N SER A 520 22.19 -7.02 -1.75
CA SER A 520 22.80 -6.07 -2.68
C SER A 520 22.63 -4.67 -2.14
N MET A 521 23.63 -3.83 -2.28
CA MET A 521 23.61 -2.45 -1.81
C MET A 521 24.03 -1.53 -2.95
N ASN A 522 23.27 -0.46 -3.19
CA ASN A 522 23.69 0.62 -4.07
C ASN A 522 24.62 1.57 -3.31
N VAL A 523 25.76 1.88 -3.89
CA VAL A 523 26.81 2.68 -3.22
C VAL A 523 26.42 4.17 -3.12
N PHE A 524 25.57 4.66 -4.01
CA PHE A 524 25.14 6.06 -4.03
C PHE A 524 23.94 6.27 -4.95
N ASP A 525 22.92 6.92 -4.45
CA ASP A 525 21.83 7.46 -5.26
C ASP A 525 21.77 8.99 -5.15
N GLY A 526 21.74 9.66 -6.30
CA GLY A 526 21.76 11.11 -6.40
C GLY A 526 20.39 11.79 -6.29
N ARG A 527 19.32 11.02 -6.10
CA ARG A 527 17.96 11.56 -5.94
C ARG A 527 17.88 12.32 -4.61
N MET A 528 17.42 13.58 -4.69
CA MET A 528 17.18 14.41 -3.50
C MET A 528 15.88 13.98 -2.86
N THR A 529 15.99 13.21 -1.77
CA THR A 529 14.85 12.62 -1.06
C THR A 529 14.53 13.43 0.19
N PRO A 530 13.24 13.71 0.47
CA PRO A 530 12.82 14.34 1.72
C PRO A 530 13.06 13.44 2.93
N PHE A 531 13.35 14.06 4.08
CA PHE A 531 13.24 13.45 5.39
C PHE A 531 12.39 14.32 6.31
N HIS A 532 11.82 13.72 7.34
CA HIS A 532 10.75 14.30 8.13
C HIS A 532 11.17 14.55 9.59
N LYS A 533 10.44 15.42 10.29
CA LYS A 533 10.50 15.47 11.75
C LYS A 533 10.04 14.15 12.36
N ALA A 534 10.50 13.84 13.56
CA ALA A 534 10.11 12.60 14.26
C ALA A 534 8.58 12.48 14.32
N HIS A 535 8.07 11.29 13.97
CA HIS A 535 6.64 10.91 14.05
C HIS A 535 5.70 11.88 13.34
N SER A 536 6.16 12.49 12.25
CA SER A 536 5.45 13.55 11.53
C SER A 536 5.68 13.47 10.03
N THR A 537 4.72 13.93 9.25
CA THR A 537 4.84 14.13 7.80
C THR A 537 5.51 15.46 7.45
N GLU A 538 5.80 16.31 8.44
CA GLU A 538 6.45 17.60 8.21
C GLU A 538 7.89 17.40 7.71
N VAL A 539 8.20 17.91 6.52
CA VAL A 539 9.52 17.80 5.91
C VAL A 539 10.54 18.61 6.71
N ALA A 540 11.60 17.96 7.17
CA ALA A 540 12.72 18.57 7.87
C ALA A 540 13.85 18.98 6.91
N GLY A 541 13.98 18.31 5.77
CA GLY A 541 14.99 18.63 4.77
C GLY A 541 14.96 17.69 3.57
N LEU A 542 15.94 17.89 2.68
CA LEU A 542 16.18 17.11 1.47
C LEU A 542 17.65 16.72 1.40
N HIS A 543 17.94 15.46 1.14
CA HIS A 543 19.32 14.98 0.96
C HIS A 543 19.37 13.90 -0.13
N ASN A 544 20.53 13.70 -0.76
CA ASN A 544 20.79 12.52 -1.59
C ASN A 544 21.07 11.29 -0.69
N ASN A 545 21.17 10.11 -1.28
CA ASN A 545 21.33 8.86 -0.56
C ASN A 545 22.77 8.33 -0.74
N PRO A 546 23.75 8.71 0.12
CA PRO A 546 24.97 8.00 0.28
C PRO A 546 24.66 6.71 1.05
N SER A 547 25.14 5.57 0.56
CA SER A 547 24.92 4.28 1.23
C SER A 547 25.56 4.19 2.61
N GLY A 548 25.08 3.25 3.42
CA GLY A 548 25.54 3.00 4.78
C GLY A 548 24.69 3.69 5.84
N ASP A 549 25.24 4.03 6.99
CA ASP A 549 24.48 4.40 8.19
C ASP A 549 23.52 3.29 8.65
N ASP A 550 23.88 2.02 8.36
CA ASP A 550 23.07 0.84 8.63
C ASP A 550 23.59 0.05 9.83
N ARG A 551 22.68 -0.68 10.46
CA ARG A 551 22.95 -1.52 11.64
C ARG A 551 22.53 -2.95 11.36
N PHE A 552 23.45 -3.90 11.58
CA PHE A 552 23.17 -5.33 11.49
C PHE A 552 23.54 -6.00 12.81
N TYR A 553 22.54 -6.34 13.61
CA TYR A 553 22.77 -6.93 14.93
C TYR A 553 22.06 -8.27 15.08
N ASN A 554 22.81 -9.27 15.55
CA ASN A 554 22.27 -10.56 15.99
C ASN A 554 21.47 -11.32 14.90
N ASN A 555 21.75 -11.12 13.62
CA ASN A 555 21.10 -11.86 12.54
C ASN A 555 21.74 -13.24 12.34
N LEU A 556 21.00 -14.15 11.70
CA LEU A 556 21.47 -15.44 11.24
C LEU A 556 21.47 -15.44 9.70
N PHE A 557 22.68 -15.38 9.12
CA PHE A 557 22.90 -15.48 7.67
C PHE A 557 23.22 -16.90 7.27
N VAL A 558 22.58 -17.38 6.20
CA VAL A 558 22.73 -18.74 5.70
C VAL A 558 22.94 -18.73 4.18
N GLN A 559 23.81 -19.61 3.68
CA GLN A 559 24.04 -19.84 2.24
C GLN A 559 24.44 -18.57 1.47
N ARG A 560 23.46 -17.91 0.83
CA ARG A 560 23.66 -16.72 0.00
C ARG A 560 23.71 -15.44 0.81
N GLY A 561 23.41 -15.49 2.11
CA GLY A 561 23.47 -14.34 3.01
C GLY A 561 24.88 -13.74 2.98
N ASP A 562 25.02 -12.50 2.54
CA ASP A 562 26.32 -11.87 2.30
C ASP A 562 26.25 -10.39 2.68
N LEU A 563 27.08 -9.98 3.64
CA LEU A 563 27.22 -8.57 4.03
C LEU A 563 28.45 -7.89 3.38
N SER A 564 29.22 -8.59 2.54
CA SER A 564 30.38 -8.00 1.85
C SER A 564 30.02 -6.81 0.92
N PRO A 565 28.81 -6.67 0.35
CA PRO A 565 28.46 -5.45 -0.38
C PRO A 565 28.61 -4.16 0.44
N TYR A 566 28.39 -4.23 1.75
CA TYR A 566 28.54 -3.08 2.66
C TYR A 566 29.99 -2.66 2.89
N ASP A 567 30.97 -3.42 2.42
CA ASP A 567 32.38 -3.02 2.43
C ASP A 567 32.65 -1.75 1.60
N ALA A 568 31.77 -1.46 0.65
CA ALA A 568 31.83 -0.27 -0.20
C ALA A 568 30.97 0.91 0.31
N ALA A 569 30.32 0.77 1.46
CA ALA A 569 29.44 1.80 2.03
C ALA A 569 30.18 3.14 2.21
N LYS A 570 29.50 4.24 1.93
CA LYS A 570 30.05 5.60 2.03
C LYS A 570 29.95 6.17 3.44
N SER A 571 28.88 5.83 4.15
CA SER A 571 28.66 6.18 5.55
C SER A 571 29.06 5.02 6.45
N PRO A 572 29.35 5.24 7.74
CA PRO A 572 29.66 4.17 8.68
C PRO A 572 28.55 3.10 8.74
N VAL A 573 28.96 1.85 8.96
CA VAL A 573 28.05 0.72 9.22
C VAL A 573 28.44 0.08 10.54
N TRP A 574 27.44 -0.36 11.30
CA TRP A 574 27.64 -1.01 12.60
C TRP A 574 27.12 -2.44 12.53
N MET A 575 28.03 -3.40 12.74
CA MET A 575 27.71 -4.82 12.64
C MET A 575 28.31 -5.54 13.84
N ASP A 576 27.48 -6.31 14.55
CA ASP A 576 27.91 -7.08 15.71
C ASP A 576 26.92 -8.22 16.04
N GLY A 577 27.47 -9.35 16.50
CA GLY A 577 26.69 -10.49 16.98
C GLY A 577 26.05 -11.35 15.91
N ASN A 578 26.28 -11.07 14.62
CA ASN A 578 25.76 -11.84 13.50
C ASN A 578 26.45 -13.21 13.39
N VAL A 579 25.73 -14.19 12.84
CA VAL A 579 26.24 -15.55 12.60
C VAL A 579 26.13 -15.87 11.11
N PHE A 580 27.20 -16.48 10.57
CA PHE A 580 27.32 -16.79 9.13
C PHE A 580 27.55 -18.29 8.95
N LEU A 581 26.57 -18.98 8.33
CA LEU A 581 26.55 -20.43 8.14
C LEU A 581 26.54 -20.81 6.65
N LYS A 582 27.09 -21.97 6.32
CA LYS A 582 27.03 -22.58 4.97
C LYS A 582 27.47 -21.62 3.85
N GLY A 583 28.67 -21.03 4.01
CA GLY A 583 29.25 -20.13 3.01
C GLY A 583 28.75 -18.69 3.01
N ALA A 584 27.84 -18.31 3.91
CA ALA A 584 27.48 -16.92 4.15
C ALA A 584 28.72 -16.10 4.58
N LYS A 585 28.78 -14.82 4.19
CA LYS A 585 29.97 -13.99 4.34
C LYS A 585 29.72 -12.74 5.18
N PRO A 586 30.60 -12.46 6.18
CA PRO A 586 30.57 -11.18 6.89
C PRO A 586 31.11 -10.04 6.02
N SER A 587 30.73 -8.80 6.35
CA SER A 587 31.44 -7.59 5.95
C SER A 587 32.71 -7.41 6.80
N LYS A 588 33.68 -6.65 6.30
CA LYS A 588 34.85 -6.20 7.07
C LYS A 588 34.47 -5.35 8.30
N HIS A 589 33.25 -4.82 8.35
CA HIS A 589 32.73 -4.03 9.46
C HIS A 589 32.16 -4.87 10.62
N GLU A 590 31.96 -6.19 10.39
CA GLU A 590 31.49 -7.09 11.44
C GLU A 590 32.59 -7.27 12.53
N LYS A 591 32.20 -7.06 13.79
CA LYS A 591 33.08 -7.26 14.93
C LYS A 591 33.09 -8.73 15.32
N GLU A 592 34.28 -9.36 15.29
CA GLU A 592 34.49 -10.76 15.71
C GLU A 592 33.41 -11.71 15.13
N PRO A 593 33.27 -11.86 13.79
CA PRO A 593 32.21 -12.64 13.19
C PRO A 593 32.25 -14.12 13.60
N LEU A 594 31.13 -14.71 13.94
CA LEU A 594 30.99 -16.15 14.09
C LEU A 594 30.70 -16.77 12.72
N VAL A 595 31.71 -17.37 12.09
CA VAL A 595 31.61 -17.94 10.73
C VAL A 595 31.82 -19.45 10.81
N LYS A 596 30.79 -20.21 10.36
CA LYS A 596 30.83 -21.68 10.22
C LYS A 596 30.50 -22.07 8.79
N PRO A 597 31.45 -21.98 7.85
CA PRO A 597 31.18 -22.10 6.42
C PRO A 597 30.73 -23.50 6.01
N ASP A 598 31.20 -24.53 6.73
CA ASP A 598 30.91 -25.93 6.44
C ASP A 598 29.64 -26.45 7.14
N PHE A 599 29.09 -25.68 8.10
CA PHE A 599 27.89 -26.09 8.81
C PHE A 599 26.64 -25.71 8.00
N ASP A 600 25.92 -26.74 7.53
CA ASP A 600 24.63 -26.57 6.82
C ASP A 600 23.46 -26.69 7.79
N PRO A 601 22.76 -25.59 8.10
CA PRO A 601 21.55 -25.64 8.92
C PRO A 601 20.35 -26.27 8.19
N ASN A 602 20.49 -26.70 6.94
CA ASN A 602 19.48 -27.38 6.13
C ASN A 602 18.10 -26.69 6.18
N VAL A 603 18.10 -25.36 6.05
CA VAL A 603 16.87 -24.54 6.12
C VAL A 603 15.93 -24.90 5.00
N LYS A 604 14.71 -25.31 5.34
CA LYS A 604 13.62 -25.65 4.42
C LYS A 604 12.29 -25.13 4.94
N LEU A 605 11.45 -24.60 4.07
CA LEU A 605 10.05 -24.32 4.36
C LEU A 605 9.19 -25.44 3.82
N VAL A 606 8.33 -26.02 4.67
CA VAL A 606 7.46 -27.14 4.34
C VAL A 606 6.02 -26.75 4.60
N GLU A 607 5.20 -26.75 3.54
CA GLU A 607 3.75 -26.58 3.65
C GLU A 607 3.09 -27.87 4.12
N LYS A 608 2.23 -27.77 5.13
CA LYS A 608 1.39 -28.86 5.66
C LYS A 608 -0.07 -28.41 5.69
N PRO A 609 -1.03 -29.33 5.87
CA PRO A 609 -2.45 -28.98 5.88
C PRO A 609 -2.85 -27.94 6.96
N ASP A 610 -2.05 -27.79 8.00
CA ASP A 610 -2.29 -26.90 9.13
C ASP A 610 -1.38 -25.66 9.16
N GLY A 611 -0.54 -25.45 8.11
CA GLY A 611 0.32 -24.27 7.98
C GLY A 611 1.72 -24.54 7.47
N PHE A 612 2.60 -23.57 7.63
CA PHE A 612 3.97 -23.62 7.13
C PHE A 612 4.96 -23.88 8.28
N TYR A 613 5.87 -24.81 8.03
CA TYR A 613 6.88 -25.24 9.00
C TYR A 613 8.29 -24.94 8.47
N LEU A 614 9.07 -24.22 9.25
CA LEU A 614 10.50 -24.06 9.02
C LEU A 614 11.21 -25.27 9.63
N GLU A 615 11.84 -26.07 8.79
CA GLU A 615 12.71 -27.16 9.20
C GLU A 615 14.16 -26.69 9.09
N LEU A 616 14.93 -26.84 10.18
CA LEU A 616 16.34 -26.48 10.21
C LEU A 616 17.09 -27.32 11.24
N GLN A 617 18.41 -27.38 11.11
CA GLN A 617 19.30 -28.04 12.06
C GLN A 617 20.21 -27.04 12.74
N LEU A 618 20.30 -27.07 14.07
CA LEU A 618 21.20 -26.24 14.84
C LEU A 618 22.08 -27.08 15.75
N ASP A 619 23.38 -26.74 15.86
CA ASP A 619 24.31 -27.37 16.82
C ASP A 619 24.21 -26.70 18.21
N LYS A 620 24.94 -27.27 19.21
CA LYS A 620 24.90 -26.77 20.58
C LYS A 620 25.54 -25.41 20.77
N ALA A 621 26.42 -25.04 19.88
CA ALA A 621 27.38 -23.96 20.12
C ALA A 621 26.98 -22.64 19.49
N TRP A 622 26.09 -22.67 18.46
CA TRP A 622 25.82 -21.52 17.62
C TRP A 622 25.34 -20.26 18.37
N ALA A 623 24.58 -20.44 19.45
CA ALA A 623 24.07 -19.32 20.25
C ALA A 623 24.99 -18.92 21.40
N GLY A 624 25.78 -19.87 21.94
CA GLY A 624 26.59 -19.69 23.14
C GLY A 624 28.04 -19.29 22.91
N GLU A 625 28.59 -19.46 21.71
CA GLU A 625 30.00 -19.20 21.42
C GLU A 625 30.39 -17.72 21.51
N ARG A 626 29.42 -16.83 21.53
CA ARG A 626 29.64 -15.38 21.60
C ARG A 626 28.60 -14.70 22.47
N SER A 627 29.03 -13.72 23.26
CA SER A 627 28.14 -12.82 23.98
C SER A 627 27.56 -11.78 23.06
N ARG A 628 26.22 -11.54 23.16
CA ARG A 628 25.47 -10.57 22.38
C ARG A 628 24.75 -9.61 23.30
N LYS A 629 24.48 -8.40 22.79
CA LYS A 629 23.72 -7.38 23.52
C LYS A 629 22.28 -7.39 23.08
N LEU A 630 21.36 -7.18 24.01
CA LEU A 630 19.96 -6.88 23.66
C LEU A 630 19.92 -5.57 22.87
N VAL A 631 19.20 -5.60 21.74
CA VAL A 631 19.11 -4.42 20.86
C VAL A 631 18.08 -3.44 21.41
N THR A 632 18.51 -2.21 21.62
CA THR A 632 17.74 -1.10 22.19
C THR A 632 17.98 0.18 21.40
N THR A 633 17.14 1.20 21.60
CA THR A 633 17.37 2.54 21.06
C THR A 633 18.79 3.05 21.31
N ASP A 634 19.32 2.86 22.53
CA ASP A 634 20.66 3.32 22.88
C ASP A 634 21.77 2.59 22.09
N LEU A 635 21.62 1.27 21.87
CA LEU A 635 22.56 0.50 21.06
C LEU A 635 22.52 0.90 19.59
N LEU A 636 21.32 1.14 19.06
CA LEU A 636 21.11 1.58 17.66
C LEU A 636 21.58 3.02 17.42
N GLY A 637 21.50 3.87 18.44
CA GLY A 637 21.90 5.28 18.34
C GLY A 637 20.95 6.10 17.48
N LYS A 638 21.52 7.00 16.68
CA LYS A 638 20.78 7.89 15.77
C LYS A 638 21.23 7.70 14.33
N VAL A 639 20.30 7.85 13.41
CA VAL A 639 20.62 7.96 11.98
C VAL A 639 21.25 9.33 11.67
N THR A 640 22.11 9.37 10.67
CA THR A 640 22.99 10.52 10.43
C THR A 640 22.22 11.72 9.85
N ILE A 641 21.41 11.52 8.78
CA ILE A 641 20.80 12.61 8.03
C ILE A 641 19.63 13.25 8.79
N PRO A 642 18.59 12.50 9.18
CA PRO A 642 17.52 13.07 10.02
C PRO A 642 17.96 13.40 11.44
N ASN A 643 19.07 12.82 11.93
CA ASN A 643 19.54 12.90 13.32
C ASN A 643 18.49 12.42 14.34
N LEU A 644 17.74 11.38 13.98
CA LEU A 644 16.67 10.81 14.80
C LEU A 644 17.06 9.47 15.40
N PRO A 645 16.62 9.16 16.64
CA PRO A 645 16.81 7.84 17.25
C PRO A 645 15.79 6.83 16.66
N TYR A 646 16.05 5.54 16.90
CA TYR A 646 15.08 4.49 16.63
C TYR A 646 14.09 4.41 17.79
N GLU A 647 12.84 4.81 17.53
CA GLU A 647 11.78 4.90 18.54
C GLU A 647 10.48 4.24 18.02
N ARG A 648 9.56 3.95 18.93
CA ARG A 648 8.20 3.56 18.59
C ARG A 648 7.40 4.77 18.11
N PRO A 649 6.25 4.57 17.41
CA PRO A 649 5.42 5.68 16.93
C PRO A 649 4.87 6.63 18.02
N ASP A 650 4.95 6.22 19.29
CA ASP A 650 4.59 7.03 20.46
C ASP A 650 5.79 7.78 21.09
N GLY A 651 6.98 7.68 20.47
CA GLY A 651 8.21 8.30 20.94
C GLY A 651 8.90 7.54 22.09
N THR A 652 8.42 6.34 22.44
CA THR A 652 9.06 5.52 23.47
C THR A 652 10.23 4.71 22.90
N PRO A 653 11.28 4.44 23.72
CA PRO A 653 12.42 3.66 23.28
C PRO A 653 12.06 2.25 22.82
N ILE A 654 12.76 1.78 21.79
CA ILE A 654 12.68 0.40 21.30
C ILE A 654 13.51 -0.51 22.19
N ARG A 655 12.96 -1.71 22.46
CA ARG A 655 13.69 -2.89 22.96
C ARG A 655 13.23 -4.08 22.12
N VAL A 656 14.16 -4.74 21.43
CA VAL A 656 13.86 -5.97 20.67
C VAL A 656 13.99 -7.16 21.61
N ASN A 657 13.10 -7.22 22.59
CA ASN A 657 13.12 -8.16 23.70
C ASN A 657 12.17 -9.36 23.56
N SER A 658 11.50 -9.50 22.42
CA SER A 658 10.73 -10.70 22.09
C SER A 658 11.17 -11.24 20.73
N ASP A 659 11.06 -12.55 20.57
CA ASP A 659 11.39 -13.27 19.35
C ASP A 659 10.19 -13.36 18.38
N TYR A 660 10.34 -14.10 17.29
CA TYR A 660 9.31 -14.33 16.28
C TYR A 660 7.99 -14.88 16.86
N PHE A 661 8.07 -15.71 17.89
CA PHE A 661 6.91 -16.31 18.57
C PHE A 661 6.44 -15.51 19.78
N GLY A 662 7.00 -14.33 20.04
CA GLY A 662 6.70 -13.52 21.21
C GLY A 662 7.41 -13.99 22.50
N LYS A 663 8.33 -14.96 22.42
CA LYS A 663 9.10 -15.44 23.58
C LYS A 663 10.11 -14.36 24.00
N GLN A 664 10.21 -14.13 25.31
CA GLN A 664 11.14 -13.15 25.87
C GLN A 664 12.59 -13.55 25.59
N ARG A 665 13.38 -12.60 25.06
CA ARG A 665 14.82 -12.75 24.82
C ARG A 665 15.61 -12.58 26.11
N SER A 666 16.78 -13.26 26.15
CA SER A 666 17.77 -13.08 27.20
C SER A 666 18.27 -11.63 27.22
N GLU A 667 18.23 -10.99 28.38
CA GLU A 667 18.79 -9.65 28.60
C GLU A 667 20.34 -9.64 28.49
N ALA A 668 20.97 -10.71 28.95
CA ALA A 668 22.42 -10.80 29.04
C ALA A 668 23.10 -11.31 27.76
N ASN A 669 22.42 -12.25 27.05
CA ASN A 669 22.96 -12.86 25.83
C ASN A 669 21.81 -13.40 24.97
N PRO A 670 21.12 -12.55 24.15
CA PRO A 670 20.03 -12.99 23.28
C PRO A 670 20.56 -13.89 22.16
N ALA A 671 19.75 -14.89 21.77
CA ALA A 671 20.08 -15.77 20.66
C ALA A 671 20.07 -14.99 19.33
N PRO A 672 20.97 -15.31 18.36
CA PRO A 672 20.91 -14.71 17.02
C PRO A 672 19.78 -15.29 16.20
N GLY A 673 19.30 -14.53 15.19
CA GLY A 673 18.17 -14.90 14.38
C GLY A 673 16.82 -14.71 15.08
N PRO A 674 15.73 -15.13 14.42
CA PRO A 674 14.38 -14.80 14.86
C PRO A 674 13.86 -15.61 16.05
N PHE A 675 14.59 -16.62 16.53
CA PHE A 675 14.11 -17.53 17.58
C PHE A 675 15.00 -17.48 18.82
N GLU A 676 14.40 -17.32 19.99
CA GLU A 676 15.09 -17.37 21.27
C GLU A 676 15.08 -18.81 21.82
N ASN A 677 16.25 -19.43 21.91
CA ASN A 677 16.42 -20.81 22.37
C ASN A 677 15.49 -21.82 21.65
N PRO A 678 15.60 -21.94 20.32
CA PRO A 678 14.68 -22.81 19.54
C PRO A 678 14.92 -24.30 19.80
N GLY A 679 16.04 -24.68 20.46
CA GLY A 679 16.47 -26.06 20.68
C GLY A 679 17.73 -26.40 19.88
N GLN A 680 18.04 -27.69 19.79
CA GLN A 680 19.23 -28.28 19.16
C GLN A 680 18.83 -29.45 18.28
N GLY A 681 19.68 -29.82 17.29
CA GLY A 681 19.44 -30.89 16.37
C GLY A 681 18.45 -30.47 15.29
N GLU A 682 17.66 -31.43 14.82
CA GLU A 682 16.59 -31.16 13.84
C GLU A 682 15.38 -30.50 14.50
N LEU A 683 15.04 -29.33 14.01
CA LEU A 683 13.92 -28.52 14.48
C LEU A 683 12.83 -28.42 13.42
N LYS A 684 11.57 -28.41 13.87
CA LYS A 684 10.38 -28.19 13.03
C LYS A 684 9.50 -27.15 13.71
N LEU A 685 9.62 -25.91 13.26
CA LEU A 685 8.97 -24.76 13.86
C LEU A 685 7.80 -24.33 12.99
N LYS A 686 6.58 -24.35 13.52
CA LYS A 686 5.41 -23.80 12.80
C LYS A 686 5.54 -22.29 12.76
N VAL A 687 5.78 -21.73 11.55
CA VAL A 687 6.04 -20.30 11.35
C VAL A 687 4.87 -19.54 10.71
N TRP A 688 3.86 -20.31 10.22
CA TRP A 688 2.61 -19.74 9.72
C TRP A 688 1.45 -20.73 9.86
#